data_9a2aedcfe7e76c891b3d576508888fd1
#
_entry.id   9a2aedcfe7e76c891b3d576508888fd1
#
_cell.length_a   1.000
_cell.length_b   1.000
_cell.length_c   1.000
_cell.angle_alpha   90.00
_cell.angle_beta   90.00
_cell.angle_gamma   90.00
#
_symmetry.space_group_name_H-M   'P 1'
#
loop_
_entity.id
_entity.type
_entity.pdbx_description
1 polymer ?
#
loop_
_entity_poly.entity_id
_entity_poly.type
_entity_poly.pdbx_seq_one_letter_code
_entity_poly.pdbx_strand_id
1 'polypeptide(L)'
;MKLQNYVLGRWIDGEGEGQPLYNAVTGDVISFASTEGLDFEKILQFGRARGTHSLTRMTFSERGRMLRALAMHLINQKEKFYQVSYMTGATRADSWIDIEGGIGNLFSNASLRRKLPDEIYAMDGENIGLSKGGTFAAQHILVPKEGVAVHINAYNFPVWGMLEKIAVNLLAGVAALVKPATVTSYLTESVVREIINSGILPEGALQLVCGGARDMLNYVHSQDVVTFTGSATTGLMLKSNPNILRENVPFNLEADSLNCIVLGDDVTPDMPEWDIFIKEIRKEMTVKAGQKCTAIRRIFVSEEAFEGVYTGIAKSLSKTAIGNPLNESVRMGSLAGQTQREEVKKQIQKLLTSSEIVYGSANAISLIDADYETGAFMSPLLLKNEKPFESAEPHNVEAFGPVSTVMPYKNFDEAIALAKMGKGSLCSTIVTSDGRIARDFVLGTGNYHGRILILNRECAKESTGHGSPLPMLVHGGPGRAGGGEEMGGLRGLHHYMQRVALQGSPEMLTAVTNVYSPHSKGRITDVHPFRKYFEELRIGDQLVTEKRVVTSEDIDRFADLTGDHFYAHIATTDFSDTMFERQVAHGYFLMSAAAGLFVDNYEKNPVLLNYGIEELRFTKPVYPGDDFYIRFTCKEKKSQEMKEAKQGEELPRGSDIPKGIVKWYVEILDESEEPLIGVATILTMVRKKSL
;
A
#
# COMPACT_ATOMS: atom_id res chain seq x y z
N MET A 1 36.65 5.24 9.74
CA MET A 1 36.30 4.38 8.55
C MET A 1 35.27 5.15 7.74
N LYS A 2 35.26 5.05 6.38
CA LYS A 2 34.18 5.62 5.56
C LYS A 2 33.08 4.59 5.32
N LEU A 3 31.84 5.04 5.20
CA LEU A 3 30.76 4.24 4.64
C LEU A 3 31.00 4.06 3.14
N GLN A 4 30.70 2.87 2.64
CA GLN A 4 30.84 2.57 1.23
C GLN A 4 29.52 2.81 0.48
N ASN A 5 29.65 3.20 -0.78
CA ASN A 5 28.57 3.23 -1.74
C ASN A 5 28.55 1.90 -2.49
N TYR A 6 27.36 1.32 -2.74
CA TYR A 6 27.23 0.14 -3.60
C TYR A 6 26.70 0.56 -4.96
N VAL A 7 27.58 0.72 -5.90
CA VAL A 7 27.28 1.21 -7.25
C VAL A 7 28.09 0.44 -8.29
N LEU A 8 27.53 0.31 -9.50
CA LEU A 8 28.17 -0.41 -10.60
C LEU A 8 28.56 -1.85 -10.24
N GLY A 9 27.75 -2.53 -9.39
CA GLY A 9 27.96 -3.90 -8.94
C GLY A 9 29.06 -4.09 -7.89
N ARG A 10 29.60 -3.02 -7.29
CA ARG A 10 30.70 -3.10 -6.32
C ARG A 10 30.62 -2.06 -5.22
N TRP A 11 31.26 -2.32 -4.09
CA TRP A 11 31.43 -1.38 -3.01
C TRP A 11 32.58 -0.40 -3.32
N ILE A 12 32.31 0.91 -3.21
CA ILE A 12 33.23 1.99 -3.57
C ILE A 12 33.23 3.04 -2.46
N ASP A 13 34.43 3.46 -2.02
CA ASP A 13 34.58 4.63 -1.16
C ASP A 13 34.38 5.90 -1.98
N GLY A 14 33.69 6.89 -1.42
CA GLY A 14 33.69 8.23 -1.98
C GLY A 14 35.02 8.93 -1.74
N GLU A 15 35.40 9.86 -2.63
CA GLU A 15 36.59 10.68 -2.49
C GLU A 15 36.47 11.72 -1.35
N GLY A 16 37.56 12.45 -1.06
CA GLY A 16 37.60 13.49 -0.04
C GLY A 16 37.48 12.95 1.40
N GLU A 17 37.39 13.83 2.36
CA GLU A 17 37.31 13.46 3.78
C GLU A 17 35.92 12.91 4.17
N GLY A 18 34.87 13.44 3.54
CA GLY A 18 33.49 13.08 3.79
C GLY A 18 32.87 13.81 4.97
N GLN A 19 31.54 13.66 5.12
CA GLN A 19 30.77 14.21 6.23
C GLN A 19 30.79 13.26 7.41
N PRO A 20 31.17 13.70 8.64
CA PRO A 20 31.16 12.85 9.83
C PRO A 20 29.73 12.45 10.20
N LEU A 21 29.58 11.20 10.65
CA LEU A 21 28.36 10.62 11.16
C LEU A 21 28.51 10.33 12.64
N TYR A 22 27.52 10.66 13.42
CA TYR A 22 27.58 10.63 14.86
C TYR A 22 26.63 9.59 15.45
N ASN A 23 27.04 9.00 16.56
CA ASN A 23 26.13 8.30 17.45
C ASN A 23 25.22 9.33 18.14
N ALA A 24 23.92 9.26 17.90
CA ALA A 24 22.96 10.22 18.43
C ALA A 24 22.82 10.18 19.97
N VAL A 25 23.25 9.08 20.62
CA VAL A 25 23.18 8.86 22.06
C VAL A 25 24.41 9.43 22.77
N THR A 26 25.61 9.26 22.21
CA THR A 26 26.88 9.59 22.87
C THR A 26 27.59 10.81 22.25
N GLY A 27 27.22 11.20 21.02
CA GLY A 27 27.90 12.24 20.27
C GLY A 27 29.21 11.81 19.57
N ASP A 28 29.64 10.56 19.74
CA ASP A 28 30.87 10.05 19.14
C ASP A 28 30.78 9.95 17.63
N VAL A 29 31.89 10.21 16.93
CA VAL A 29 31.99 9.97 15.47
C VAL A 29 32.10 8.46 15.20
N ILE A 30 31.16 7.92 14.44
CA ILE A 30 31.12 6.49 14.09
C ILE A 30 31.67 6.20 12.71
N SER A 31 31.54 7.12 11.75
CA SER A 31 31.98 6.94 10.37
C SER A 31 31.97 8.27 9.61
N PHE A 32 32.31 8.23 8.31
CA PHE A 32 32.23 9.36 7.40
C PHE A 32 31.51 8.92 6.12
N ALA A 33 30.71 9.79 5.52
CA ALA A 33 29.98 9.52 4.29
C ALA A 33 30.41 10.48 3.17
N SER A 34 30.66 9.96 1.98
CA SER A 34 31.01 10.74 0.80
C SER A 34 30.47 10.12 -0.48
N THR A 35 29.95 10.97 -1.37
CA THR A 35 29.61 10.66 -2.76
C THR A 35 30.52 11.40 -3.75
N GLU A 36 31.60 11.98 -3.28
CA GLU A 36 32.56 12.69 -4.14
C GLU A 36 33.26 11.69 -5.07
N GLY A 37 33.47 12.09 -6.33
CA GLY A 37 34.07 11.22 -7.34
C GLY A 37 33.12 10.17 -7.97
N LEU A 38 31.88 10.07 -7.50
CA LEU A 38 30.91 9.15 -8.12
C LEU A 38 30.34 9.72 -9.43
N ASP A 39 30.31 8.91 -10.46
CA ASP A 39 29.72 9.22 -11.78
C ASP A 39 28.25 8.79 -11.79
N PHE A 40 27.33 9.72 -11.47
CA PHE A 40 25.90 9.43 -11.36
C PHE A 40 25.27 9.07 -12.71
N GLU A 41 25.79 9.56 -13.83
CA GLU A 41 25.32 9.17 -15.15
C GLU A 41 25.53 7.67 -15.37
N LYS A 42 26.75 7.17 -15.14
CA LYS A 42 27.06 5.75 -15.27
C LYS A 42 26.28 4.89 -14.25
N ILE A 43 26.10 5.37 -13.04
CA ILE A 43 25.34 4.67 -12.00
C ILE A 43 23.89 4.45 -12.43
N LEU A 44 23.22 5.49 -12.92
CA LEU A 44 21.85 5.39 -13.42
C LEU A 44 21.77 4.50 -14.67
N GLN A 45 22.71 4.66 -15.62
CA GLN A 45 22.79 3.82 -16.81
C GLN A 45 23.00 2.34 -16.45
N PHE A 46 23.80 2.03 -15.46
CA PHE A 46 24.01 0.65 -14.98
C PHE A 46 22.70 0.06 -14.40
N GLY A 47 21.97 0.83 -13.59
CA GLY A 47 20.65 0.42 -13.08
C GLY A 47 19.67 0.08 -14.20
N ARG A 48 19.58 0.93 -15.24
CA ARG A 48 18.72 0.71 -16.42
C ARG A 48 19.16 -0.53 -17.21
N ALA A 49 20.44 -0.58 -17.59
CA ALA A 49 20.96 -1.59 -18.51
C ALA A 49 21.12 -2.98 -17.87
N ARG A 50 21.30 -3.09 -16.56
CA ARG A 50 21.47 -4.36 -15.84
C ARG A 50 20.26 -4.68 -14.98
N GLY A 51 19.94 -3.82 -14.01
CA GLY A 51 18.91 -4.08 -13.02
C GLY A 51 17.50 -4.16 -13.62
N THR A 52 17.03 -3.08 -14.23
CA THR A 52 15.71 -3.02 -14.84
C THR A 52 15.57 -4.01 -16.00
N HIS A 53 16.61 -4.12 -16.85
CA HIS A 53 16.61 -5.10 -17.93
C HIS A 53 16.44 -6.56 -17.44
N SER A 54 17.02 -6.92 -16.31
CA SER A 54 16.83 -8.25 -15.72
C SER A 54 15.46 -8.42 -15.08
N LEU A 55 14.99 -7.40 -14.34
CA LEU A 55 13.70 -7.44 -13.64
C LEU A 55 12.51 -7.46 -14.59
N THR A 56 12.54 -6.73 -15.71
CA THR A 56 11.45 -6.67 -16.69
C THR A 56 11.23 -7.99 -17.43
N ARG A 57 12.21 -8.90 -17.41
CA ARG A 57 12.08 -10.26 -17.96
C ARG A 57 11.47 -11.27 -17.00
N MET A 58 11.39 -10.94 -15.74
CA MET A 58 10.76 -11.76 -14.72
C MET A 58 9.25 -11.46 -14.69
N THR A 59 8.44 -12.50 -14.48
CA THR A 59 7.00 -12.33 -14.23
C THR A 59 6.76 -11.72 -12.83
N PHE A 60 5.55 -11.22 -12.59
CA PHE A 60 5.15 -10.77 -11.24
C PHE A 60 5.28 -11.87 -10.19
N SER A 61 5.03 -13.12 -10.57
CA SER A 61 5.19 -14.26 -9.67
C SER A 61 6.66 -14.46 -9.28
N GLU A 62 7.58 -14.36 -10.21
CA GLU A 62 9.02 -14.50 -9.96
C GLU A 62 9.55 -13.35 -9.11
N ARG A 63 9.22 -12.10 -9.46
CA ARG A 63 9.58 -10.92 -8.65
C ARG A 63 8.99 -10.98 -7.24
N GLY A 64 7.75 -11.44 -7.09
CA GLY A 64 7.13 -11.64 -5.78
C GLY A 64 7.81 -12.74 -4.95
N ARG A 65 8.26 -13.84 -5.57
CA ARG A 65 9.06 -14.88 -4.87
C ARG A 65 10.43 -14.34 -4.46
N MET A 66 11.08 -13.57 -5.31
CA MET A 66 12.34 -12.87 -5.01
C MET A 66 12.20 -11.96 -3.79
N LEU A 67 11.15 -11.11 -3.74
CA LEU A 67 10.87 -10.26 -2.58
C LEU A 67 10.60 -11.06 -1.30
N ARG A 68 9.87 -12.17 -1.40
CA ARG A 68 9.62 -13.05 -0.25
C ARG A 68 10.93 -13.66 0.27
N ALA A 69 11.78 -14.15 -0.62
CA ALA A 69 13.09 -14.71 -0.25
C ALA A 69 13.96 -13.65 0.44
N LEU A 70 13.97 -12.42 -0.08
CA LEU A 70 14.69 -11.30 0.52
C LEU A 70 14.16 -10.97 1.92
N ALA A 71 12.84 -10.91 2.10
CA ALA A 71 12.21 -10.66 3.40
C ALA A 71 12.59 -11.75 4.42
N MET A 72 12.56 -13.03 4.01
CA MET A 72 12.98 -14.16 4.85
C MET A 72 14.47 -14.08 5.24
N HIS A 73 15.32 -13.68 4.31
CA HIS A 73 16.74 -13.48 4.60
C HIS A 73 16.94 -12.37 5.65
N LEU A 74 16.35 -11.19 5.42
CA LEU A 74 16.53 -10.03 6.30
C LEU A 74 15.96 -10.25 7.70
N ILE A 75 14.80 -10.92 7.84
CA ILE A 75 14.22 -11.19 9.16
C ILE A 75 15.13 -12.08 10.01
N ASN A 76 15.86 -12.98 9.38
CA ASN A 76 16.86 -13.85 10.05
C ASN A 76 18.12 -13.08 10.48
N GLN A 77 18.38 -11.91 9.90
CA GLN A 77 19.55 -11.07 10.23
C GLN A 77 19.20 -9.87 11.12
N LYS A 78 17.94 -9.71 11.54
CA LYS A 78 17.43 -8.51 12.21
C LYS A 78 18.20 -8.06 13.44
N GLU A 79 18.76 -8.98 14.22
CA GLU A 79 19.52 -8.64 15.43
C GLU A 79 20.79 -7.82 15.13
N LYS A 80 21.43 -8.03 13.97
CA LYS A 80 22.55 -7.19 13.52
C LYS A 80 22.11 -5.74 13.32
N PHE A 81 20.92 -5.55 12.73
CA PHE A 81 20.38 -4.22 12.46
C PHE A 81 19.96 -3.50 13.74
N TYR A 82 19.42 -4.23 14.72
CA TYR A 82 19.12 -3.66 16.04
C TYR A 82 20.35 -3.05 16.71
N GLN A 83 21.50 -3.73 16.66
CA GLN A 83 22.75 -3.24 17.24
C GLN A 83 23.18 -1.89 16.63
N VAL A 84 22.97 -1.71 15.33
CA VAL A 84 23.26 -0.46 14.62
C VAL A 84 22.18 0.60 14.86
N SER A 85 20.93 0.19 14.96
CA SER A 85 19.78 1.08 15.13
C SER A 85 19.83 1.88 16.43
N TYR A 86 20.35 1.33 17.51
CA TYR A 86 20.50 2.05 18.81
C TYR A 86 21.31 3.33 18.67
N MET A 87 22.31 3.37 17.78
CA MET A 87 23.09 4.57 17.53
C MET A 87 22.30 5.74 16.90
N THR A 88 21.11 5.45 16.35
CA THR A 88 20.16 6.49 15.85
C THR A 88 19.27 7.07 16.96
N GLY A 89 19.47 6.69 18.21
CA GLY A 89 18.61 7.05 19.33
C GLY A 89 17.34 6.18 19.45
N ALA A 90 17.17 5.18 18.61
CA ALA A 90 15.99 4.34 18.59
C ALA A 90 15.97 3.34 19.77
N THR A 91 14.85 3.30 20.49
CA THR A 91 14.59 2.22 21.47
C THR A 91 14.36 0.88 20.75
N ARG A 92 14.31 -0.22 21.50
CA ARG A 92 13.97 -1.55 20.95
C ARG A 92 12.63 -1.52 20.21
N ALA A 93 11.64 -0.82 20.75
CA ALA A 93 10.32 -0.68 20.15
C ALA A 93 10.35 0.15 18.84
N ASP A 94 11.12 1.24 18.84
CA ASP A 94 11.31 2.07 17.63
C ASP A 94 12.03 1.29 16.53
N SER A 95 13.06 0.54 16.91
CA SER A 95 13.84 -0.32 16.01
C SER A 95 12.99 -1.46 15.41
N TRP A 96 12.06 -2.01 16.21
CA TRP A 96 11.09 -3.00 15.73
C TRP A 96 10.21 -2.43 14.62
N ILE A 97 9.69 -1.21 14.81
CA ILE A 97 8.89 -0.52 13.80
C ILE A 97 9.69 -0.33 12.51
N ASP A 98 10.91 0.20 12.61
CA ASP A 98 11.76 0.52 11.47
C ASP A 98 12.22 -0.76 10.72
N ILE A 99 12.73 -1.75 11.45
CA ILE A 99 13.37 -2.92 10.86
C ILE A 99 12.32 -3.98 10.48
N GLU A 100 11.56 -4.50 11.47
CA GLU A 100 10.61 -5.57 11.19
C GLU A 100 9.39 -5.08 10.42
N GLY A 101 8.92 -3.85 10.73
CA GLY A 101 7.88 -3.20 9.94
C GLY A 101 8.33 -2.93 8.50
N GLY A 102 9.57 -2.48 8.28
CA GLY A 102 10.16 -2.33 6.97
C GLY A 102 10.21 -3.66 6.20
N ILE A 103 10.69 -4.73 6.82
CA ILE A 103 10.69 -6.09 6.24
C ILE A 103 9.26 -6.56 5.95
N GLY A 104 8.30 -6.19 6.78
CA GLY A 104 6.86 -6.44 6.56
C GLY A 104 6.33 -5.89 5.23
N ASN A 105 6.86 -4.77 4.76
CA ASN A 105 6.53 -4.22 3.44
C ASN A 105 6.96 -5.16 2.29
N LEU A 106 8.14 -5.79 2.40
CA LEU A 106 8.58 -6.80 1.43
C LEU A 106 7.61 -8.00 1.38
N PHE A 107 7.21 -8.54 2.55
CA PHE A 107 6.23 -9.64 2.62
C PHE A 107 4.89 -9.26 2.02
N SER A 108 4.40 -8.06 2.35
CA SER A 108 3.11 -7.57 1.87
C SER A 108 3.10 -7.40 0.35
N ASN A 109 4.12 -6.76 -0.22
CA ASN A 109 4.25 -6.59 -1.67
C ASN A 109 4.52 -7.94 -2.37
N ALA A 110 5.33 -8.82 -1.80
CA ALA A 110 5.52 -10.18 -2.31
C ALA A 110 4.19 -10.94 -2.43
N SER A 111 3.24 -10.71 -1.50
CA SER A 111 1.92 -11.35 -1.52
C SER A 111 1.05 -10.91 -2.69
N LEU A 112 1.27 -9.71 -3.23
CA LEU A 112 0.49 -9.15 -4.35
C LEU A 112 0.63 -9.99 -5.63
N ARG A 113 1.69 -10.78 -5.79
CA ARG A 113 1.82 -11.72 -6.91
C ARG A 113 0.62 -12.66 -7.06
N ARG A 114 -0.12 -12.91 -5.95
CA ARG A 114 -1.34 -13.72 -5.99
C ARG A 114 -2.52 -13.03 -6.66
N LYS A 115 -2.49 -11.68 -6.72
CA LYS A 115 -3.52 -10.85 -7.36
C LYS A 115 -3.12 -10.39 -8.76
N LEU A 116 -1.84 -10.51 -9.11
CA LEU A 116 -1.27 -10.13 -10.39
C LEU A 116 -1.19 -11.34 -11.33
N PRO A 117 -1.20 -11.16 -12.65
CA PRO A 117 -1.01 -12.24 -13.61
C PRO A 117 0.40 -12.84 -13.51
N ASP A 118 0.59 -14.05 -14.01
CA ASP A 118 1.92 -14.66 -14.15
C ASP A 118 2.58 -14.22 -15.46
N GLU A 119 2.62 -12.91 -15.67
CA GLU A 119 3.10 -12.20 -16.84
C GLU A 119 4.06 -11.07 -16.42
N ILE A 120 4.68 -10.44 -17.40
CA ILE A 120 5.57 -9.26 -17.18
C ILE A 120 4.79 -7.94 -17.14
N TYR A 121 3.53 -7.94 -17.55
CA TYR A 121 2.59 -6.80 -17.57
C TYR A 121 1.30 -7.16 -16.81
N ALA A 122 0.48 -6.16 -16.50
CA ALA A 122 -0.82 -6.37 -15.86
C ALA A 122 -1.94 -5.70 -16.65
N MET A 123 -3.15 -6.25 -16.54
CA MET A 123 -4.36 -5.61 -17.03
C MET A 123 -4.76 -4.48 -16.07
N ASP A 124 -5.33 -3.40 -16.61
CA ASP A 124 -5.86 -2.30 -15.83
C ASP A 124 -7.32 -2.01 -16.27
N GLY A 125 -8.24 -2.47 -15.45
CA GLY A 125 -9.67 -2.40 -15.74
C GLY A 125 -10.16 -3.47 -16.72
N GLU A 126 -11.40 -3.31 -17.16
CA GLU A 126 -12.12 -4.24 -18.01
C GLU A 126 -11.90 -3.93 -19.50
N ASN A 127 -12.24 -4.90 -20.36
CA ASN A 127 -12.32 -4.70 -21.80
C ASN A 127 -13.50 -3.75 -22.12
N ILE A 128 -13.28 -2.82 -23.05
CA ILE A 128 -14.23 -1.78 -23.44
C ILE A 128 -14.64 -2.01 -24.90
N GLY A 129 -15.89 -2.36 -25.15
CA GLY A 129 -16.45 -2.41 -26.51
C GLY A 129 -16.57 -0.99 -27.11
N LEU A 130 -15.96 -0.76 -28.26
CA LEU A 130 -15.95 0.54 -28.93
C LEU A 130 -16.85 0.58 -30.18
N SER A 131 -17.33 -0.56 -30.65
CA SER A 131 -18.24 -0.63 -31.80
C SER A 131 -19.49 -1.46 -31.47
N LYS A 132 -20.62 -1.10 -32.10
CA LYS A 132 -21.89 -1.82 -31.93
C LYS A 132 -21.83 -3.28 -32.41
N GLY A 133 -21.03 -3.57 -33.44
CA GLY A 133 -20.86 -4.91 -33.98
C GLY A 133 -19.75 -5.73 -33.32
N GLY A 134 -19.22 -5.31 -32.16
CA GLY A 134 -18.21 -6.05 -31.39
C GLY A 134 -16.85 -6.23 -32.09
N THR A 135 -16.63 -5.60 -33.24
CA THR A 135 -15.40 -5.79 -34.04
C THR A 135 -14.23 -4.90 -33.61
N PHE A 136 -14.47 -3.93 -32.74
CA PHE A 136 -13.48 -2.99 -32.26
C PHE A 136 -13.64 -2.78 -30.75
N ALA A 137 -12.57 -2.97 -30.02
CA ALA A 137 -12.53 -2.89 -28.56
C ALA A 137 -11.24 -2.22 -28.05
N ALA A 138 -11.20 -1.90 -26.77
CA ALA A 138 -10.02 -1.38 -26.11
C ALA A 138 -9.76 -2.08 -24.77
N GLN A 139 -8.48 -2.06 -24.37
CA GLN A 139 -8.02 -2.56 -23.09
C GLN A 139 -6.84 -1.73 -22.59
N HIS A 140 -6.83 -1.35 -21.33
CA HIS A 140 -5.64 -0.78 -20.71
C HIS A 140 -4.73 -1.88 -20.16
N ILE A 141 -3.44 -1.70 -20.36
CA ILE A 141 -2.39 -2.52 -19.73
C ILE A 141 -1.39 -1.62 -19.03
N LEU A 142 -0.71 -2.21 -18.05
CA LEU A 142 0.42 -1.63 -17.32
C LEU A 142 1.68 -2.41 -17.71
N VAL A 143 2.69 -1.71 -18.22
CA VAL A 143 4.01 -2.28 -18.52
C VAL A 143 5.07 -1.62 -17.64
N PRO A 144 6.11 -2.35 -17.18
CA PRO A 144 7.21 -1.75 -16.42
C PRO A 144 7.86 -0.60 -17.16
N LYS A 145 8.25 0.46 -16.44
CA LYS A 145 9.12 1.50 -17.00
C LYS A 145 10.54 0.94 -17.21
N GLU A 146 11.26 1.48 -18.16
CA GLU A 146 12.65 1.07 -18.49
C GLU A 146 13.71 1.84 -17.69
N GLY A 147 13.30 2.68 -16.76
CA GLY A 147 14.16 3.56 -15.97
C GLY A 147 14.67 2.95 -14.66
N VAL A 148 15.06 3.84 -13.75
CA VAL A 148 15.46 3.56 -12.36
C VAL A 148 14.58 4.33 -11.40
N ALA A 149 14.18 3.71 -10.31
CA ALA A 149 13.54 4.38 -9.19
C ALA A 149 14.63 4.99 -8.27
N VAL A 150 14.71 6.30 -8.23
CA VAL A 150 15.64 7.05 -7.39
C VAL A 150 14.93 7.43 -6.09
N HIS A 151 15.34 6.84 -4.98
CA HIS A 151 14.74 7.06 -3.67
C HIS A 151 15.62 7.91 -2.78
N ILE A 152 15.21 9.15 -2.52
CA ILE A 152 15.86 10.07 -1.59
C ILE A 152 15.06 10.05 -0.28
N ASN A 153 15.56 9.31 0.71
CA ASN A 153 14.81 8.96 1.91
C ASN A 153 15.14 9.85 3.11
N ALA A 154 14.20 9.97 4.04
CA ALA A 154 14.36 10.66 5.32
C ALA A 154 15.21 9.86 6.33
N TYR A 155 15.57 10.50 7.43
CA TYR A 155 16.48 9.94 8.44
C TYR A 155 15.77 9.17 9.56
N ASN A 156 14.48 9.38 9.76
CA ASN A 156 13.77 8.93 10.95
C ASN A 156 13.51 7.41 10.99
N PHE A 157 13.21 6.80 9.84
CA PHE A 157 13.04 5.36 9.66
C PHE A 157 13.86 4.87 8.46
N PRO A 158 15.19 4.78 8.58
CA PRO A 158 16.08 4.53 7.43
C PRO A 158 15.92 3.14 6.80
N VAL A 159 15.48 2.14 7.57
CA VAL A 159 15.20 0.78 7.04
C VAL A 159 13.81 0.72 6.45
N TRP A 160 12.79 1.14 7.18
CA TRP A 160 11.41 1.18 6.67
C TRP A 160 11.31 2.00 5.39
N GLY A 161 11.79 3.27 5.41
CA GLY A 161 11.69 4.19 4.28
C GLY A 161 12.40 3.69 3.01
N MET A 162 13.44 2.86 3.14
CA MET A 162 14.03 2.17 2.01
C MET A 162 13.16 0.99 1.56
N LEU A 163 12.80 0.09 2.48
CA LEU A 163 12.16 -1.18 2.13
C LEU A 163 10.73 -1.00 1.61
N GLU A 164 9.96 -0.01 2.12
CA GLU A 164 8.61 0.28 1.61
C GLU A 164 8.63 0.69 0.13
N LYS A 165 9.67 1.41 -0.30
CA LYS A 165 9.81 1.90 -1.67
C LYS A 165 10.36 0.82 -2.60
N ILE A 166 11.50 0.19 -2.23
CA ILE A 166 12.08 -0.83 -3.09
C ILE A 166 11.19 -2.08 -3.24
N ALA A 167 10.34 -2.38 -2.26
CA ALA A 167 9.37 -3.47 -2.38
C ALA A 167 8.41 -3.28 -3.56
N VAL A 168 8.01 -2.04 -3.82
CA VAL A 168 7.04 -1.69 -4.87
C VAL A 168 7.72 -1.64 -6.25
N ASN A 169 8.83 -0.89 -6.39
CA ASN A 169 9.49 -0.76 -7.69
C ASN A 169 10.11 -2.09 -8.18
N LEU A 170 10.66 -2.91 -7.28
CA LEU A 170 11.18 -4.23 -7.66
C LEU A 170 10.06 -5.18 -8.09
N LEU A 171 8.89 -5.13 -7.43
CA LEU A 171 7.72 -5.88 -7.87
C LEU A 171 7.21 -5.39 -9.23
N ALA A 172 7.23 -4.08 -9.47
CA ALA A 172 6.88 -3.49 -10.76
C ALA A 172 7.89 -3.84 -11.88
N GLY A 173 9.11 -4.23 -11.53
CA GLY A 173 10.17 -4.60 -12.50
C GLY A 173 11.17 -3.48 -12.77
N VAL A 174 11.30 -2.50 -11.88
CA VAL A 174 12.18 -1.35 -12.01
C VAL A 174 13.30 -1.43 -10.96
N ALA A 175 14.54 -1.17 -11.34
CA ALA A 175 15.68 -1.13 -10.42
C ALA A 175 15.63 0.10 -9.50
N ALA A 176 16.32 0.04 -8.38
CA ALA A 176 16.38 1.11 -7.39
C ALA A 176 17.80 1.70 -7.24
N LEU A 177 17.88 3.02 -7.13
CA LEU A 177 19.03 3.74 -6.58
C LEU A 177 18.56 4.41 -5.28
N VAL A 178 19.06 3.93 -4.15
CA VAL A 178 18.68 4.42 -2.82
C VAL A 178 19.71 5.43 -2.31
N LYS A 179 19.23 6.60 -1.92
CA LYS A 179 20.00 7.64 -1.25
C LYS A 179 19.36 7.93 0.11
N PRO A 180 19.80 7.27 1.20
CA PRO A 180 19.32 7.57 2.55
C PRO A 180 19.73 8.96 2.99
N ALA A 181 19.05 9.52 4.00
CA ALA A 181 19.55 10.71 4.67
C ALA A 181 20.93 10.42 5.29
N THR A 182 21.87 11.31 5.08
CA THR A 182 23.28 11.08 5.44
C THR A 182 23.46 10.73 6.91
N VAL A 183 22.73 11.41 7.81
CA VAL A 183 22.88 11.26 9.27
C VAL A 183 22.62 9.85 9.80
N THR A 184 21.79 9.03 9.14
CA THR A 184 21.47 7.64 9.54
C THR A 184 21.86 6.62 8.45
N SER A 185 22.63 7.02 7.45
CA SER A 185 22.98 6.18 6.29
C SER A 185 23.75 4.91 6.66
N TYR A 186 24.45 4.90 7.79
CA TYR A 186 25.16 3.72 8.29
C TYR A 186 24.22 2.54 8.59
N LEU A 187 22.99 2.79 9.03
CA LEU A 187 22.01 1.73 9.25
C LEU A 187 21.48 1.19 7.90
N THR A 188 21.17 2.08 6.96
CA THR A 188 20.75 1.67 5.61
C THR A 188 21.85 0.87 4.90
N GLU A 189 23.11 1.33 5.00
CA GLU A 189 24.28 0.63 4.41
C GLU A 189 24.39 -0.79 4.96
N SER A 190 24.24 -0.97 6.28
CA SER A 190 24.32 -2.29 6.91
C SER A 190 23.25 -3.24 6.39
N VAL A 191 22.02 -2.75 6.14
CA VAL A 191 20.93 -3.56 5.57
C VAL A 191 21.19 -3.88 4.10
N VAL A 192 21.63 -2.89 3.30
CA VAL A 192 21.96 -3.11 1.88
C VAL A 192 23.11 -4.10 1.73
N ARG A 193 24.09 -4.08 2.63
CA ARG A 193 25.18 -5.04 2.64
C ARG A 193 24.66 -6.48 2.78
N GLU A 194 23.72 -6.72 3.68
CA GLU A 194 23.08 -8.03 3.82
C GLU A 194 22.21 -8.40 2.61
N ILE A 195 21.52 -7.42 2.00
CA ILE A 195 20.76 -7.65 0.75
C ILE A 195 21.70 -8.12 -0.37
N ILE A 196 22.81 -7.43 -0.58
CA ILE A 196 23.78 -7.76 -1.64
C ILE A 196 24.46 -9.10 -1.36
N ASN A 197 24.89 -9.34 -0.12
CA ASN A 197 25.53 -10.60 0.28
C ASN A 197 24.60 -11.82 0.12
N SER A 198 23.30 -11.63 0.15
CA SER A 198 22.33 -12.72 -0.06
C SER A 198 22.34 -13.28 -1.49
N GLY A 199 22.78 -12.50 -2.48
CA GLY A 199 22.73 -12.87 -3.89
C GLY A 199 21.31 -13.05 -4.47
N ILE A 200 20.26 -12.62 -3.75
CA ILE A 200 18.85 -12.83 -4.15
C ILE A 200 18.45 -11.88 -5.28
N LEU A 201 18.88 -10.63 -5.22
CA LEU A 201 18.56 -9.64 -6.25
C LEU A 201 19.49 -9.79 -7.47
N PRO A 202 18.97 -9.60 -8.70
CA PRO A 202 19.81 -9.48 -9.89
C PRO A 202 20.81 -8.33 -9.77
N GLU A 203 21.96 -8.46 -10.42
CA GLU A 203 22.94 -7.39 -10.48
C GLU A 203 22.34 -6.10 -11.02
N GLY A 204 22.61 -4.97 -10.35
CA GLY A 204 22.08 -3.65 -10.71
C GLY A 204 20.64 -3.39 -10.28
N ALA A 205 19.90 -4.37 -9.73
CA ALA A 205 18.52 -4.18 -9.25
C ALA A 205 18.45 -3.23 -8.04
N LEU A 206 19.52 -3.15 -7.24
CA LEU A 206 19.65 -2.24 -6.12
C LEU A 206 21.03 -1.60 -6.12
N GLN A 207 21.09 -0.29 -6.00
CA GLN A 207 22.29 0.49 -5.77
C GLN A 207 22.10 1.43 -4.58
N LEU A 208 23.18 1.81 -3.91
CA LEU A 208 23.17 2.64 -2.72
C LEU A 208 24.23 3.74 -2.82
N VAL A 209 23.85 4.99 -2.47
CA VAL A 209 24.79 6.09 -2.32
C VAL A 209 24.65 6.72 -0.93
N CYS A 210 25.74 6.74 -0.16
CA CYS A 210 25.80 7.26 1.21
C CYS A 210 26.48 8.64 1.22
N GLY A 211 25.68 9.70 1.22
CA GLY A 211 26.18 11.08 1.19
C GLY A 211 25.24 12.03 0.45
N GLY A 212 25.78 13.12 -0.10
CA GLY A 212 25.01 14.12 -0.85
C GLY A 212 24.46 13.61 -2.17
N ALA A 213 23.29 14.12 -2.60
CA ALA A 213 22.71 13.80 -3.91
C ALA A 213 23.44 14.47 -5.08
N ARG A 214 24.18 15.56 -4.83
CA ARG A 214 24.98 16.32 -5.80
C ARG A 214 24.18 16.61 -7.09
N ASP A 215 24.71 16.19 -8.23
CA ASP A 215 24.15 16.38 -9.58
C ASP A 215 23.34 15.20 -10.10
N MET A 216 23.05 14.20 -9.26
CA MET A 216 22.36 12.94 -9.62
C MET A 216 21.06 13.19 -10.42
N LEU A 217 20.27 14.20 -10.07
CA LEU A 217 19.01 14.51 -10.75
C LEU A 217 19.20 15.11 -12.16
N ASN A 218 20.41 15.50 -12.54
CA ASN A 218 20.70 16.00 -13.88
C ASN A 218 20.73 14.89 -14.93
N TYR A 219 20.79 13.61 -14.51
CA TYR A 219 20.93 12.44 -15.38
C TYR A 219 19.67 11.51 -15.38
N VAL A 220 18.62 11.92 -14.67
CA VAL A 220 17.32 11.21 -14.76
C VAL A 220 16.56 11.62 -16.02
N HIS A 221 15.73 10.71 -16.54
CA HIS A 221 14.90 10.95 -17.73
C HIS A 221 13.47 10.43 -17.56
N SER A 222 12.62 10.61 -18.55
CA SER A 222 11.17 10.35 -18.49
C SER A 222 10.75 8.93 -18.07
N GLN A 223 11.62 7.93 -18.23
CA GLN A 223 11.37 6.55 -17.80
C GLN A 223 11.75 6.30 -16.33
N ASP A 224 12.55 7.18 -15.72
CA ASP A 224 12.88 7.10 -14.30
C ASP A 224 11.74 7.61 -13.43
N VAL A 225 11.80 7.30 -12.15
CA VAL A 225 10.87 7.81 -11.12
C VAL A 225 11.70 8.31 -9.96
N VAL A 226 11.46 9.54 -9.51
CA VAL A 226 12.12 10.09 -8.32
C VAL A 226 11.11 10.12 -7.18
N THR A 227 11.50 9.61 -6.02
CA THR A 227 10.73 9.77 -4.78
C THR A 227 11.57 10.51 -3.76
N PHE A 228 10.96 11.44 -3.06
CA PHE A 228 11.61 12.19 -2.00
C PHE A 228 10.72 12.20 -0.75
N THR A 229 11.32 11.86 0.38
CA THR A 229 10.72 12.03 1.71
C THR A 229 11.61 12.92 2.55
N GLY A 230 11.10 14.03 3.03
CA GLY A 230 11.88 14.99 3.84
C GLY A 230 11.18 16.35 4.01
N SER A 231 11.97 17.42 4.22
CA SER A 231 11.40 18.76 4.39
C SER A 231 10.80 19.31 3.11
N ALA A 232 9.71 20.08 3.23
CA ALA A 232 9.05 20.73 2.09
C ALA A 232 10.01 21.63 1.30
N THR A 233 10.91 22.35 1.97
CA THR A 233 11.91 23.22 1.31
C THR A 233 12.85 22.42 0.42
N THR A 234 13.40 21.31 0.92
CA THR A 234 14.29 20.45 0.13
C THR A 234 13.49 19.76 -1.00
N GLY A 235 12.28 19.29 -0.72
CA GLY A 235 11.43 18.68 -1.72
C GLY A 235 11.11 19.62 -2.87
N LEU A 236 10.76 20.88 -2.57
CA LEU A 236 10.51 21.90 -3.58
C LEU A 236 11.76 22.19 -4.41
N MET A 237 12.93 22.33 -3.77
CA MET A 237 14.21 22.54 -4.46
C MET A 237 14.51 21.41 -5.43
N LEU A 238 14.38 20.15 -5.01
CA LEU A 238 14.63 18.99 -5.85
C LEU A 238 13.61 18.88 -7.00
N LYS A 239 12.32 19.07 -6.71
CA LYS A 239 11.24 19.02 -7.70
C LYS A 239 11.38 20.13 -8.76
N SER A 240 11.98 21.27 -8.37
CA SER A 240 12.23 22.39 -9.28
C SER A 240 13.52 22.23 -10.11
N ASN A 241 14.21 21.09 -10.03
CA ASN A 241 15.38 20.82 -10.83
C ASN A 241 15.03 20.94 -12.33
N PRO A 242 15.77 21.74 -13.14
CA PRO A 242 15.44 21.97 -14.55
C PRO A 242 15.36 20.68 -15.39
N ASN A 243 16.13 19.65 -15.03
CA ASN A 243 16.11 18.36 -15.74
C ASN A 243 14.83 17.58 -15.42
N ILE A 244 14.37 17.57 -14.16
CA ILE A 244 13.09 16.96 -13.76
C ILE A 244 11.96 17.56 -14.58
N LEU A 245 11.94 18.90 -14.72
CA LEU A 245 10.89 19.61 -15.47
C LEU A 245 10.99 19.35 -16.98
N ARG A 246 12.20 19.41 -17.55
CA ARG A 246 12.42 19.24 -18.98
C ARG A 246 12.08 17.83 -19.45
N GLU A 247 12.47 16.82 -18.69
CA GLU A 247 12.25 15.40 -19.01
C GLU A 247 10.89 14.88 -18.54
N ASN A 248 10.08 15.71 -17.86
CA ASN A 248 8.81 15.30 -17.25
C ASN A 248 8.96 14.04 -16.39
N VAL A 249 10.02 13.99 -15.57
CA VAL A 249 10.28 12.84 -14.69
C VAL A 249 9.20 12.78 -13.61
N PRO A 250 8.50 11.66 -13.44
CA PRO A 250 7.58 11.48 -12.32
C PRO A 250 8.30 11.70 -10.98
N PHE A 251 7.81 12.69 -10.23
CA PHE A 251 8.39 13.08 -8.94
C PHE A 251 7.35 12.93 -7.83
N ASN A 252 7.52 11.91 -7.01
CA ASN A 252 6.67 11.66 -5.86
C ASN A 252 7.26 12.35 -4.62
N LEU A 253 6.47 13.20 -3.96
CA LEU A 253 6.91 14.01 -2.83
C LEU A 253 6.09 13.68 -1.60
N GLU A 254 6.76 13.25 -0.54
CA GLU A 254 6.27 13.26 0.84
C GLU A 254 7.03 14.34 1.62
N ALA A 255 6.29 15.30 2.16
CA ALA A 255 6.87 16.48 2.81
C ALA A 255 6.30 16.71 4.21
N ASP A 256 6.54 17.91 4.75
CA ASP A 256 6.08 18.36 6.07
C ASP A 256 4.59 18.05 6.31
N SER A 257 4.25 17.57 7.50
CA SER A 257 2.88 17.21 7.84
C SER A 257 2.48 17.72 9.22
N LEU A 258 1.41 18.50 9.27
CA LEU A 258 0.80 18.95 10.52
C LEU A 258 -0.44 18.09 10.84
N ASN A 259 -0.17 16.82 11.11
CA ASN A 259 -1.22 15.86 11.43
C ASN A 259 -2.00 16.27 12.66
N CYS A 260 -3.29 15.97 12.67
CA CYS A 260 -4.14 16.30 13.80
C CYS A 260 -4.87 15.06 14.35
N ILE A 261 -5.23 15.19 15.63
CA ILE A 261 -6.20 14.32 16.28
C ILE A 261 -7.32 15.16 16.84
N VAL A 262 -8.55 14.72 16.68
CA VAL A 262 -9.76 15.37 17.17
C VAL A 262 -10.45 14.45 18.17
N LEU A 263 -10.83 14.98 19.33
CA LEU A 263 -11.75 14.32 20.25
C LEU A 263 -13.17 14.77 19.87
N GLY A 264 -14.05 13.81 19.56
CA GLY A 264 -15.46 14.13 19.30
C GLY A 264 -16.12 14.80 20.50
N ASP A 265 -17.08 15.69 20.27
CA ASP A 265 -17.84 16.37 21.31
C ASP A 265 -18.83 15.44 22.07
N ASP A 266 -19.00 14.21 21.56
CA ASP A 266 -19.70 13.12 22.26
C ASP A 266 -18.88 12.48 23.38
N VAL A 267 -17.56 12.72 23.43
CA VAL A 267 -16.67 12.01 24.35
C VAL A 267 -16.49 12.75 25.66
N THR A 268 -16.88 12.11 26.74
CA THR A 268 -16.72 12.62 28.11
C THR A 268 -15.63 11.89 28.91
N PRO A 269 -15.11 12.44 30.04
CA PRO A 269 -14.00 11.86 30.78
C PRO A 269 -14.24 10.46 31.35
N ASP A 270 -15.48 10.02 31.49
CA ASP A 270 -15.87 8.70 31.96
C ASP A 270 -15.94 7.63 30.84
N MET A 271 -15.82 8.05 29.57
CA MET A 271 -15.84 7.15 28.43
C MET A 271 -14.44 6.57 28.13
N PRO A 272 -14.35 5.31 27.68
CA PRO A 272 -13.07 4.70 27.29
C PRO A 272 -12.32 5.47 26.20
N GLU A 273 -13.03 6.15 25.30
CA GLU A 273 -12.48 6.98 24.22
C GLU A 273 -11.57 8.09 24.75
N TRP A 274 -11.85 8.63 25.95
CA TRP A 274 -11.00 9.63 26.61
C TRP A 274 -9.58 9.10 26.89
N ASP A 275 -9.49 7.93 27.50
CA ASP A 275 -8.21 7.30 27.79
C ASP A 275 -7.48 6.85 26.50
N ILE A 276 -8.23 6.37 25.51
CA ILE A 276 -7.71 6.00 24.19
C ILE A 276 -7.07 7.22 23.53
N PHE A 277 -7.74 8.37 23.56
CA PHE A 277 -7.25 9.63 23.00
C PHE A 277 -5.93 10.07 23.66
N ILE A 278 -5.89 10.12 24.98
CA ILE A 278 -4.68 10.50 25.74
C ILE A 278 -3.52 9.54 25.47
N LYS A 279 -3.80 8.23 25.44
CA LYS A 279 -2.80 7.20 25.18
C LYS A 279 -2.21 7.30 23.79
N GLU A 280 -3.04 7.57 22.77
CA GLU A 280 -2.59 7.69 21.39
C GLU A 280 -1.69 8.93 21.22
N ILE A 281 -2.05 10.08 21.81
CA ILE A 281 -1.23 11.29 21.77
C ILE A 281 0.14 11.04 22.43
N ARG A 282 0.17 10.45 23.65
CA ARG A 282 1.44 10.12 24.29
C ARG A 282 2.30 9.24 23.41
N LYS A 283 1.73 8.17 22.82
CA LYS A 283 2.43 7.24 21.94
C LYS A 283 3.06 8.00 20.75
N GLU A 284 2.29 8.85 20.09
CA GLU A 284 2.74 9.60 18.91
C GLU A 284 3.80 10.67 19.25
N MET A 285 3.79 11.23 20.44
CA MET A 285 4.81 12.16 20.91
C MET A 285 6.12 11.46 21.32
N THR A 286 6.08 10.21 21.74
CA THR A 286 7.26 9.54 22.36
C THR A 286 7.92 8.50 21.47
N VAL A 287 7.17 7.82 20.57
CA VAL A 287 7.74 6.88 19.61
C VAL A 287 8.72 7.61 18.71
N LYS A 288 9.96 7.10 18.61
CA LYS A 288 11.07 7.69 17.88
C LYS A 288 11.33 9.16 18.26
N ALA A 289 11.10 9.51 19.53
CA ALA A 289 11.16 10.89 20.05
C ALA A 289 10.33 11.88 19.20
N GLY A 290 9.13 11.45 18.76
CA GLY A 290 8.23 12.26 17.94
C GLY A 290 8.72 12.55 16.51
N GLN A 291 9.84 11.97 16.08
CA GLN A 291 10.40 12.15 14.73
C GLN A 291 9.69 11.25 13.72
N LYS A 292 8.38 11.46 13.57
CA LYS A 292 7.54 10.74 12.61
C LYS A 292 6.86 11.75 11.69
N CYS A 293 6.87 11.48 10.40
CA CYS A 293 6.11 12.28 9.42
C CYS A 293 4.61 12.29 9.74
N THR A 294 4.13 11.24 10.41
CA THR A 294 2.74 11.06 10.83
C THR A 294 2.47 11.48 12.28
N ALA A 295 3.45 11.96 13.07
CA ALA A 295 3.21 12.31 14.47
C ALA A 295 2.11 13.37 14.64
N ILE A 296 1.32 13.22 15.69
CA ILE A 296 0.29 14.22 16.06
C ILE A 296 0.98 15.51 16.46
N ARG A 297 0.74 16.59 15.70
CA ARG A 297 1.25 17.93 15.99
C ARG A 297 0.17 18.84 16.56
N ARG A 298 -1.09 18.62 16.16
CA ARG A 298 -2.24 19.44 16.53
C ARG A 298 -3.32 18.57 17.16
N ILE A 299 -3.78 18.96 18.34
CA ILE A 299 -4.75 18.24 19.15
C ILE A 299 -5.96 19.15 19.33
N PHE A 300 -7.13 18.76 18.83
CA PHE A 300 -8.36 19.55 18.88
C PHE A 300 -9.37 18.87 19.81
N VAL A 301 -9.90 19.64 20.76
CA VAL A 301 -10.86 19.20 21.76
C VAL A 301 -11.91 20.28 22.02
N SER A 302 -13.07 19.93 22.54
CA SER A 302 -14.06 20.92 22.93
C SER A 302 -13.52 21.86 24.04
N GLU A 303 -14.02 23.09 24.11
CA GLU A 303 -13.64 24.04 25.20
C GLU A 303 -13.83 23.40 26.59
N GLU A 304 -14.87 22.60 26.77
CA GLU A 304 -15.16 21.91 28.04
C GLU A 304 -14.13 20.84 28.38
N ALA A 305 -13.60 20.13 27.38
CA ALA A 305 -12.61 19.06 27.55
C ALA A 305 -11.17 19.58 27.64
N PHE A 306 -10.93 20.85 27.28
CA PHE A 306 -9.59 21.41 27.01
C PHE A 306 -8.63 21.23 28.19
N GLU A 307 -9.01 21.68 29.40
CA GLU A 307 -8.16 21.59 30.60
C GLU A 307 -7.95 20.13 31.05
N GLY A 308 -9.02 19.33 31.03
CA GLY A 308 -8.95 17.92 31.41
C GLY A 308 -8.00 17.13 30.49
N VAL A 309 -8.03 17.41 29.19
CA VAL A 309 -7.19 16.74 28.18
C VAL A 309 -5.72 17.11 28.35
N TYR A 310 -5.37 18.40 28.37
CA TYR A 310 -3.93 18.73 28.47
C TYR A 310 -3.32 18.28 29.81
N THR A 311 -4.09 18.34 30.90
CA THR A 311 -3.68 17.80 32.20
C THR A 311 -3.49 16.28 32.17
N GLY A 312 -4.42 15.56 31.51
CA GLY A 312 -4.34 14.11 31.32
C GLY A 312 -3.13 13.70 30.49
N ILE A 313 -2.85 14.41 29.40
CA ILE A 313 -1.66 14.17 28.54
C ILE A 313 -0.38 14.46 29.34
N ALA A 314 -0.28 15.57 30.04
CA ALA A 314 0.86 15.92 30.88
C ALA A 314 1.16 14.84 31.93
N LYS A 315 0.13 14.35 32.64
CA LYS A 315 0.24 13.24 33.58
C LYS A 315 0.67 11.94 32.91
N SER A 316 0.25 11.70 31.68
CA SER A 316 0.66 10.51 30.92
C SER A 316 2.12 10.59 30.46
N LEU A 317 2.56 11.76 29.98
CA LEU A 317 3.94 12.04 29.54
C LEU A 317 4.95 11.97 30.69
N SER A 318 4.58 12.38 31.91
CA SER A 318 5.47 12.35 33.10
C SER A 318 5.96 10.95 33.44
N LYS A 319 5.31 9.90 32.95
CA LYS A 319 5.70 8.51 33.18
C LYS A 319 6.70 8.00 32.11
N THR A 320 7.10 8.82 31.14
CA THR A 320 8.00 8.42 30.06
C THR A 320 9.45 8.50 30.52
N ALA A 321 10.10 7.36 30.69
CA ALA A 321 11.52 7.26 30.96
C ALA A 321 12.33 7.59 29.68
N ILE A 322 13.26 8.54 29.80
CA ILE A 322 14.06 9.04 28.67
C ILE A 322 15.53 8.74 28.95
N GLY A 323 16.28 8.30 27.94
CA GLY A 323 17.71 8.02 28.13
C GLY A 323 18.29 7.10 27.08
N ASN A 324 19.36 6.41 27.46
CA ASN A 324 20.07 5.47 26.60
C ASN A 324 19.13 4.32 26.18
N PRO A 325 18.88 4.14 24.86
CA PRO A 325 17.97 3.10 24.36
C PRO A 325 18.42 1.66 24.65
N LEU A 326 19.67 1.45 25.05
CA LEU A 326 20.15 0.14 25.50
C LEU A 326 19.64 -0.24 26.91
N ASN A 327 19.17 0.73 27.71
CA ASN A 327 18.55 0.47 28.99
C ASN A 327 17.08 0.08 28.80
N GLU A 328 16.70 -1.12 29.24
CA GLU A 328 15.36 -1.69 29.05
C GLU A 328 14.22 -0.90 29.71
N SER A 329 14.54 -0.05 30.71
CA SER A 329 13.55 0.84 31.35
C SER A 329 13.19 2.06 30.48
N VAL A 330 14.05 2.43 29.52
CA VAL A 330 13.85 3.60 28.66
C VAL A 330 12.72 3.37 27.66
N ARG A 331 11.89 4.40 27.49
CA ARG A 331 10.73 4.39 26.59
C ARG A 331 10.85 5.42 25.47
N MET A 332 11.75 6.39 25.60
CA MET A 332 12.05 7.37 24.56
C MET A 332 13.58 7.61 24.56
N GLY A 333 14.19 7.44 23.39
CA GLY A 333 15.60 7.74 23.18
C GLY A 333 15.85 9.16 22.71
N SER A 334 16.99 9.37 22.03
CA SER A 334 17.36 10.69 21.50
C SER A 334 16.74 10.97 20.13
N LEU A 335 16.82 12.22 19.69
CA LEU A 335 16.69 12.61 18.29
C LEU A 335 17.84 11.99 17.48
N ALA A 336 17.73 11.99 16.13
CA ALA A 336 18.72 11.37 15.26
C ALA A 336 20.11 12.06 15.25
N GLY A 337 20.21 13.25 15.85
CA GLY A 337 21.47 13.98 16.00
C GLY A 337 21.29 15.37 16.57
N GLN A 338 22.41 16.01 16.94
CA GLN A 338 22.42 17.36 17.51
C GLN A 338 21.82 18.43 16.57
N THR A 339 22.10 18.34 15.26
CA THR A 339 21.53 19.25 14.27
C THR A 339 20.00 19.18 14.27
N GLN A 340 19.40 17.99 14.38
CA GLN A 340 17.96 17.80 14.47
C GLN A 340 17.40 18.37 15.77
N ARG A 341 18.13 18.22 16.89
CA ARG A 341 17.73 18.80 18.17
C ARG A 341 17.68 20.34 18.11
N GLU A 342 18.70 20.97 17.54
CA GLU A 342 18.76 22.41 17.42
C GLU A 342 17.67 22.94 16.45
N GLU A 343 17.36 22.21 15.38
CA GLU A 343 16.28 22.60 14.48
C GLU A 343 14.92 22.53 15.20
N VAL A 344 14.65 21.47 15.97
CA VAL A 344 13.41 21.37 16.77
C VAL A 344 13.31 22.53 17.77
N LYS A 345 14.40 22.89 18.45
CA LYS A 345 14.42 24.05 19.36
C LYS A 345 14.05 25.34 18.65
N LYS A 346 14.56 25.58 17.46
CA LYS A 346 14.20 26.78 16.66
C LYS A 346 12.71 26.82 16.32
N GLN A 347 12.12 25.67 15.96
CA GLN A 347 10.69 25.59 15.66
C GLN A 347 9.84 25.81 16.93
N ILE A 348 10.28 25.27 18.08
CA ILE A 348 9.62 25.52 19.38
C ILE A 348 9.59 27.02 19.70
N GLN A 349 10.69 27.77 19.48
CA GLN A 349 10.69 29.23 19.71
C GLN A 349 9.62 29.95 18.88
N LYS A 350 9.38 29.50 17.64
CA LYS A 350 8.30 30.07 16.81
C LYS A 350 6.92 29.71 17.38
N LEU A 351 6.69 28.46 17.79
CA LEU A 351 5.43 28.07 18.40
C LEU A 351 5.11 28.84 19.69
N LEU A 352 6.13 29.13 20.49
CA LEU A 352 5.99 29.88 21.74
C LEU A 352 5.62 31.37 21.57
N THR A 353 5.61 31.89 20.36
CA THR A 353 5.10 33.24 20.10
C THR A 353 3.58 33.36 20.26
N SER A 354 2.88 32.24 20.16
CA SER A 354 1.40 32.15 20.25
C SER A 354 0.89 31.02 21.12
N SER A 355 1.78 30.26 21.76
CA SER A 355 1.42 29.09 22.59
C SER A 355 2.22 29.08 23.89
N GLU A 356 1.68 28.40 24.92
CA GLU A 356 2.32 28.27 26.23
C GLU A 356 2.69 26.80 26.51
N ILE A 357 3.81 26.58 27.23
CA ILE A 357 4.22 25.25 27.66
C ILE A 357 3.36 24.83 28.87
N VAL A 358 2.67 23.70 28.75
CA VAL A 358 1.92 23.10 29.85
C VAL A 358 2.62 21.86 30.44
N TYR A 359 3.55 21.25 29.67
CA TYR A 359 4.38 20.15 30.14
C TYR A 359 5.73 20.10 29.43
N GLY A 360 6.77 19.70 30.18
CA GLY A 360 8.12 19.51 29.67
C GLY A 360 8.98 20.78 29.77
N SER A 361 10.23 20.64 29.35
CA SER A 361 11.21 21.74 29.34
C SER A 361 12.08 21.67 28.10
N ALA A 362 12.34 22.80 27.47
CA ALA A 362 13.28 22.90 26.36
C ALA A 362 14.75 22.73 26.79
N ASN A 363 15.05 22.92 28.08
CA ASN A 363 16.44 23.07 28.58
C ASN A 363 16.81 22.16 29.75
N ALA A 364 15.87 21.43 30.35
CA ALA A 364 16.12 20.57 31.49
C ALA A 364 15.41 19.22 31.32
N ILE A 365 16.17 18.14 31.48
CA ILE A 365 15.68 16.79 31.32
C ILE A 365 16.43 15.85 32.28
N SER A 366 15.72 14.92 32.91
CA SER A 366 16.31 13.80 33.66
C SER A 366 16.50 12.63 32.70
N LEU A 367 17.72 12.14 32.58
CA LEU A 367 18.10 11.06 31.68
C LEU A 367 18.56 9.84 32.43
N ILE A 368 18.26 8.66 31.90
CA ILE A 368 18.74 7.37 32.41
C ILE A 368 19.93 6.96 31.53
N ASP A 369 21.08 6.75 32.16
CA ASP A 369 22.33 6.28 31.53
C ASP A 369 22.74 7.07 30.29
N ALA A 370 22.53 8.38 30.28
CA ALA A 370 22.84 9.24 29.14
C ALA A 370 23.19 10.65 29.60
N ASP A 371 23.89 11.39 28.72
CA ASP A 371 24.32 12.78 28.93
C ASP A 371 23.62 13.72 27.94
N TYR A 372 23.03 14.80 28.46
CA TYR A 372 22.33 15.80 27.66
C TYR A 372 23.25 16.62 26.76
N GLU A 373 24.48 16.89 27.19
CA GLU A 373 25.43 17.73 26.45
C GLU A 373 25.97 17.01 25.21
N THR A 374 26.24 15.73 25.33
CA THR A 374 26.81 14.92 24.25
C THR A 374 25.75 14.27 23.37
N GLY A 375 24.66 13.78 23.95
CA GLY A 375 23.57 13.11 23.23
C GLY A 375 22.50 14.10 22.72
N ALA A 376 21.74 13.68 21.73
CA ALA A 376 20.69 14.51 21.12
C ALA A 376 19.33 14.38 21.83
N PHE A 377 19.32 14.35 23.14
CA PHE A 377 18.11 14.16 23.94
C PHE A 377 17.24 15.41 24.04
N MET A 378 15.92 15.22 24.18
CA MET A 378 14.94 16.28 24.34
C MET A 378 13.76 15.78 25.20
N SER A 379 13.19 16.66 26.04
CA SER A 379 11.95 16.38 26.76
C SER A 379 10.75 16.40 25.80
N PRO A 380 9.73 15.57 25.98
CA PRO A 380 8.44 15.83 25.36
C PRO A 380 7.90 17.19 25.81
N LEU A 381 7.38 17.95 24.86
CA LEU A 381 6.81 19.28 25.10
C LEU A 381 5.35 19.30 24.66
N LEU A 382 4.46 19.53 25.62
CA LEU A 382 3.06 19.80 25.36
C LEU A 382 2.81 21.30 25.45
N LEU A 383 2.29 21.86 24.39
CA LEU A 383 1.90 23.28 24.31
C LEU A 383 0.37 23.39 24.39
N LYS A 384 -0.14 24.51 24.84
CA LYS A 384 -1.54 24.93 24.65
C LYS A 384 -1.62 26.22 23.86
N ASN A 385 -2.66 26.35 23.04
CA ASN A 385 -3.04 27.58 22.37
C ASN A 385 -4.55 27.77 22.50
N GLU A 386 -4.97 28.82 23.22
CA GLU A 386 -6.37 29.09 23.54
C GLU A 386 -7.14 29.82 22.41
N LYS A 387 -6.39 30.35 21.42
CA LYS A 387 -6.95 31.13 20.32
C LYS A 387 -6.51 30.59 18.95
N PRO A 388 -6.94 29.35 18.61
CA PRO A 388 -6.40 28.66 17.45
C PRO A 388 -6.72 29.35 16.11
N PHE A 389 -7.80 30.10 16.00
CA PHE A 389 -8.15 30.83 14.77
C PHE A 389 -7.39 32.15 14.62
N GLU A 390 -6.84 32.72 15.72
CA GLU A 390 -6.06 33.96 15.72
C GLU A 390 -4.56 33.69 15.55
N SER A 391 -4.11 32.44 15.71
CA SER A 391 -2.70 32.03 15.76
C SER A 391 -2.31 31.27 14.50
N ALA A 392 -1.29 31.71 13.80
CA ALA A 392 -0.83 31.05 12.57
C ALA A 392 0.20 29.95 12.84
N GLU A 393 1.00 30.07 13.89
CA GLU A 393 2.16 29.22 14.15
C GLU A 393 1.81 27.74 14.33
N PRO A 394 0.79 27.34 15.15
CA PRO A 394 0.43 25.93 15.30
C PRO A 394 -0.04 25.25 14.01
N HIS A 395 -0.47 26.06 13.03
CA HIS A 395 -0.97 25.58 11.73
C HIS A 395 0.06 25.68 10.60
N ASN A 396 1.25 26.28 10.85
CA ASN A 396 2.28 26.47 9.83
C ASN A 396 3.65 25.92 10.24
N VAL A 397 3.94 25.78 11.52
CA VAL A 397 5.25 25.37 12.02
C VAL A 397 5.24 23.89 12.43
N GLU A 398 6.08 23.08 11.78
CA GLU A 398 6.34 21.72 12.21
C GLU A 398 7.62 21.62 13.04
N ALA A 399 7.49 21.30 14.32
CA ALA A 399 8.61 20.91 15.17
C ALA A 399 8.76 19.38 15.08
N PHE A 400 9.73 18.90 14.26
CA PHE A 400 9.90 17.47 13.96
C PHE A 400 10.59 16.72 15.11
N GLY A 401 9.92 16.70 16.26
CA GLY A 401 10.36 16.14 17.53
C GLY A 401 9.15 15.83 18.43
N PRO A 402 9.37 15.61 19.73
CA PRO A 402 8.31 15.22 20.68
C PRO A 402 7.48 16.45 21.13
N VAL A 403 6.86 17.16 20.19
CA VAL A 403 6.15 18.42 20.42
C VAL A 403 4.75 18.37 19.81
N SER A 404 3.73 18.71 20.62
CA SER A 404 2.33 18.83 20.17
C SER A 404 1.64 20.02 20.85
N THR A 405 0.62 20.58 20.17
CA THR A 405 -0.16 21.72 20.68
C THR A 405 -1.64 21.34 20.84
N VAL A 406 -2.21 21.54 22.03
CA VAL A 406 -3.63 21.37 22.34
C VAL A 406 -4.37 22.68 22.06
N MET A 407 -5.51 22.60 21.39
CA MET A 407 -6.30 23.74 20.94
C MET A 407 -7.79 23.46 21.13
N PRO A 408 -8.58 24.41 21.67
CA PRO A 408 -10.00 24.22 21.86
C PRO A 408 -10.81 24.55 20.60
N TYR A 409 -12.01 23.94 20.49
CA TYR A 409 -13.05 24.33 19.56
C TYR A 409 -14.40 24.47 20.29
N LYS A 410 -15.30 25.32 19.80
CA LYS A 410 -16.62 25.60 20.40
C LYS A 410 -17.71 24.65 19.94
N ASN A 411 -17.61 24.20 18.71
CA ASN A 411 -18.54 23.26 18.08
C ASN A 411 -17.81 22.43 17.04
N PHE A 412 -18.42 21.35 16.58
CA PHE A 412 -17.75 20.40 15.70
C PHE A 412 -17.40 20.97 14.32
N ASP A 413 -18.12 21.96 13.82
CA ASP A 413 -17.78 22.66 12.56
C ASP A 413 -16.44 23.40 12.69
N GLU A 414 -16.17 24.01 13.87
CA GLU A 414 -14.86 24.60 14.15
C GLU A 414 -13.75 23.55 14.21
N ALA A 415 -14.00 22.35 14.76
CA ALA A 415 -13.03 21.26 14.75
C ALA A 415 -12.64 20.85 13.30
N ILE A 416 -13.64 20.75 12.42
CA ILE A 416 -13.46 20.51 10.98
C ILE A 416 -12.64 21.64 10.34
N ALA A 417 -12.96 22.89 10.65
CA ALA A 417 -12.23 24.06 10.12
C ALA A 417 -10.78 24.07 10.59
N LEU A 418 -10.51 23.83 11.87
CA LEU A 418 -9.15 23.74 12.44
C LEU A 418 -8.33 22.61 11.82
N ALA A 419 -8.93 21.45 11.57
CA ALA A 419 -8.26 20.35 10.92
C ALA A 419 -7.68 20.77 9.55
N LYS A 420 -8.45 21.54 8.75
CA LYS A 420 -8.07 22.06 7.43
C LYS A 420 -6.96 23.12 7.46
N MET A 421 -6.83 23.88 8.55
CA MET A 421 -5.83 24.95 8.66
C MET A 421 -4.39 24.47 8.48
N GLY A 422 -4.10 23.17 8.65
CA GLY A 422 -2.82 22.57 8.33
C GLY A 422 -2.47 22.52 6.85
N LYS A 423 -3.42 22.84 5.95
CA LYS A 423 -3.25 22.92 4.49
C LYS A 423 -2.80 21.61 3.83
N GLY A 424 -3.11 20.50 4.44
CA GLY A 424 -2.75 19.16 4.01
C GLY A 424 -1.91 18.42 5.05
N SER A 425 -2.16 17.13 5.20
CA SER A 425 -1.37 16.25 6.06
C SER A 425 -1.39 14.80 5.58
N LEU A 426 -0.44 14.01 6.07
CA LEU A 426 -0.36 12.58 5.78
C LEU A 426 -1.49 11.81 6.46
N CYS A 427 -1.85 12.20 7.68
CA CYS A 427 -2.94 11.54 8.39
C CYS A 427 -3.65 12.46 9.39
N SER A 428 -4.84 12.06 9.77
CA SER A 428 -5.59 12.58 10.90
C SER A 428 -6.31 11.47 11.64
N THR A 429 -6.76 11.74 12.87
CA THR A 429 -7.57 10.81 13.65
C THR A 429 -8.79 11.55 14.24
N ILE A 430 -9.93 10.90 14.19
CA ILE A 430 -11.10 11.25 14.99
C ILE A 430 -11.34 10.17 16.02
N VAL A 431 -11.47 10.56 17.29
CA VAL A 431 -11.81 9.66 18.40
C VAL A 431 -13.24 9.99 18.83
N THR A 432 -14.17 9.08 18.57
CA THR A 432 -15.61 9.26 18.82
C THR A 432 -16.31 7.91 18.90
N SER A 433 -17.42 7.85 19.60
CA SER A 433 -18.34 6.71 19.60
C SER A 433 -19.56 6.93 18.69
N ASP A 434 -19.76 8.13 18.15
CA ASP A 434 -20.88 8.48 17.26
C ASP A 434 -20.46 8.40 15.78
N GLY A 435 -21.09 7.50 15.04
CA GLY A 435 -20.83 7.32 13.60
C GLY A 435 -21.20 8.55 12.74
N ARG A 436 -22.08 9.44 13.20
CA ARG A 436 -22.44 10.69 12.50
C ARG A 436 -21.28 11.69 12.60
N ILE A 437 -20.74 11.88 13.82
CA ILE A 437 -19.55 12.72 14.05
C ILE A 437 -18.36 12.21 13.20
N ALA A 438 -18.13 10.89 13.21
CA ALA A 438 -17.10 10.29 12.38
C ALA A 438 -17.31 10.57 10.88
N ARG A 439 -18.55 10.42 10.38
CA ARG A 439 -18.90 10.69 8.99
C ARG A 439 -18.72 12.17 8.62
N ASP A 440 -19.18 13.09 9.48
CA ASP A 440 -19.08 14.52 9.24
C ASP A 440 -17.63 14.97 9.21
N PHE A 441 -16.79 14.44 10.11
CA PHE A 441 -15.33 14.66 10.07
C PHE A 441 -14.72 14.17 8.76
N VAL A 442 -14.98 12.93 8.36
CA VAL A 442 -14.41 12.35 7.14
C VAL A 442 -14.83 13.14 5.90
N LEU A 443 -16.12 13.43 5.74
CA LEU A 443 -16.61 14.18 4.59
C LEU A 443 -16.17 15.64 4.61
N GLY A 444 -16.06 16.22 5.81
CA GLY A 444 -15.63 17.59 6.00
C GLY A 444 -14.12 17.82 5.76
N THR A 445 -13.27 16.82 5.98
CA THR A 445 -11.81 17.00 5.99
C THR A 445 -11.05 16.07 5.03
N GLY A 446 -11.70 15.05 4.44
CA GLY A 446 -11.03 14.00 3.68
C GLY A 446 -10.15 14.50 2.54
N ASN A 447 -10.47 15.63 1.94
CA ASN A 447 -9.67 16.27 0.89
C ASN A 447 -8.40 16.99 1.40
N TYR A 448 -8.17 17.03 2.73
CA TYR A 448 -6.99 17.62 3.36
C TYR A 448 -6.05 16.57 3.99
N HIS A 449 -6.42 15.29 3.99
CA HIS A 449 -5.66 14.24 4.67
C HIS A 449 -5.47 13.03 3.75
N GLY A 450 -4.27 12.47 3.74
CA GLY A 450 -4.00 11.24 2.97
C GLY A 450 -4.65 10.01 3.59
N ARG A 451 -4.78 10.00 4.93
CA ARG A 451 -5.43 8.91 5.68
C ARG A 451 -6.17 9.46 6.89
N ILE A 452 -7.35 8.91 7.19
CA ILE A 452 -8.11 9.23 8.39
C ILE A 452 -8.30 7.93 9.19
N LEU A 453 -7.87 7.94 10.46
CA LEU A 453 -8.17 6.89 11.42
C LEU A 453 -9.42 7.27 12.22
N ILE A 454 -10.42 6.42 12.20
CA ILE A 454 -11.58 6.50 13.11
C ILE A 454 -11.30 5.53 14.25
N LEU A 455 -11.19 6.05 15.47
CA LEU A 455 -10.75 5.29 16.63
C LEU A 455 -11.78 5.34 17.74
N ASN A 456 -12.16 4.17 18.24
CA ASN A 456 -13.09 4.00 19.35
C ASN A 456 -12.71 2.75 20.17
N ARG A 457 -13.46 2.47 21.25
CA ARG A 457 -13.24 1.30 22.13
C ARG A 457 -13.28 -0.04 21.40
N GLU A 458 -14.01 -0.15 20.32
CA GLU A 458 -14.19 -1.41 19.59
C GLU A 458 -12.93 -1.80 18.81
N CYS A 459 -12.25 -0.83 18.20
CA CYS A 459 -11.06 -1.09 17.38
C CYS A 459 -9.73 -0.76 18.06
N ALA A 460 -9.71 -0.02 19.18
CA ALA A 460 -8.48 0.49 19.79
C ALA A 460 -7.46 -0.59 20.17
N LYS A 461 -7.92 -1.79 20.54
CA LYS A 461 -7.04 -2.90 20.93
C LYS A 461 -6.27 -3.48 19.75
N GLU A 462 -6.86 -3.51 18.55
CA GLU A 462 -6.30 -4.11 17.34
C GLU A 462 -5.75 -3.06 16.36
N SER A 463 -6.09 -1.78 16.58
CA SER A 463 -5.59 -0.69 15.78
C SER A 463 -4.07 -0.57 15.86
N THR A 464 -3.44 -0.38 14.70
CA THR A 464 -2.01 -0.04 14.63
C THR A 464 -1.71 1.38 15.10
N GLY A 465 -2.76 2.22 15.22
CA GLY A 465 -2.72 3.59 15.70
C GLY A 465 -2.56 4.64 14.59
N HIS A 466 -2.58 5.90 15.01
CA HIS A 466 -2.58 7.09 14.15
C HIS A 466 -1.44 7.08 13.13
N GLY A 467 -0.23 6.86 13.61
CA GLY A 467 0.98 7.10 12.84
C GLY A 467 1.49 5.90 12.03
N SER A 468 0.77 4.78 11.97
CA SER A 468 1.27 3.57 11.29
C SER A 468 0.79 3.50 9.84
N PRO A 469 1.63 3.73 8.84
CA PRO A 469 1.30 3.47 7.45
C PRO A 469 1.23 1.95 7.22
N LEU A 470 0.23 1.49 6.48
CA LEU A 470 0.03 0.08 6.18
C LEU A 470 0.28 -0.17 4.69
N PRO A 471 1.00 -1.24 4.30
CA PRO A 471 1.43 -1.46 2.92
C PRO A 471 0.30 -1.52 1.90
N MET A 472 -0.91 -1.92 2.33
CA MET A 472 -2.09 -2.01 1.44
C MET A 472 -2.90 -0.71 1.36
N LEU A 473 -2.60 0.28 2.18
CA LEU A 473 -3.21 1.60 2.17
C LEU A 473 -2.27 2.62 1.55
N VAL A 474 -2.83 3.62 0.89
CA VAL A 474 -2.07 4.76 0.38
C VAL A 474 -1.42 5.51 1.54
N HIS A 475 -0.14 5.84 1.39
CA HIS A 475 0.62 6.75 2.25
C HIS A 475 1.04 7.96 1.44
N GLY A 476 0.74 9.13 1.93
CA GLY A 476 0.93 10.40 1.26
C GLY A 476 -0.11 11.40 1.75
N GLY A 477 -0.18 12.57 1.15
CA GLY A 477 -1.17 13.56 1.54
C GLY A 477 -1.16 14.79 0.63
N PRO A 478 -2.29 15.50 0.53
CA PRO A 478 -2.43 16.65 -0.34
C PRO A 478 -1.68 17.88 0.19
N GLY A 479 -1.55 18.89 -0.66
CA GLY A 479 -1.07 20.21 -0.31
C GLY A 479 0.30 20.20 0.33
N ARG A 480 0.40 20.68 1.59
CA ARG A 480 1.65 20.74 2.36
C ARG A 480 2.38 19.41 2.48
N ALA A 481 1.64 18.30 2.54
CA ALA A 481 2.23 16.97 2.62
C ALA A 481 2.90 16.49 1.32
N GLY A 482 2.91 17.31 0.28
CA GLY A 482 3.67 17.08 -0.95
C GLY A 482 2.82 16.67 -2.16
N GLY A 483 1.61 16.16 -1.96
CA GLY A 483 0.70 15.72 -3.03
C GLY A 483 1.07 14.37 -3.65
N GLY A 484 2.05 13.66 -3.08
CA GLY A 484 2.46 12.34 -3.53
C GLY A 484 1.62 11.22 -2.93
N GLU A 485 1.69 10.06 -3.54
CA GLU A 485 1.16 8.80 -3.02
C GLU A 485 2.24 7.73 -3.05
N GLU A 486 2.37 6.99 -1.97
CA GLU A 486 3.26 5.84 -1.84
C GLU A 486 2.48 4.63 -1.32
N MET A 487 3.04 3.43 -1.41
CA MET A 487 2.40 2.20 -0.93
C MET A 487 1.05 1.93 -1.65
N GLY A 488 0.01 1.54 -0.96
CA GLY A 488 -1.34 1.37 -1.52
C GLY A 488 -1.58 0.02 -2.21
N GLY A 489 -0.74 -0.96 -1.96
CA GLY A 489 -0.84 -2.28 -2.59
C GLY A 489 -0.66 -2.19 -4.11
N LEU A 490 -1.65 -2.65 -4.87
CA LEU A 490 -1.59 -2.59 -6.34
C LEU A 490 -1.50 -1.16 -6.88
N ARG A 491 -2.05 -0.15 -6.16
CA ARG A 491 -1.97 1.26 -6.59
C ARG A 491 -0.53 1.74 -6.66
N GLY A 492 0.32 1.33 -5.72
CA GLY A 492 1.73 1.70 -5.68
C GLY A 492 2.51 1.28 -6.93
N LEU A 493 2.15 0.15 -7.56
CA LEU A 493 2.80 -0.31 -8.78
C LEU A 493 2.63 0.68 -9.94
N HIS A 494 1.52 1.42 -9.99
CA HIS A 494 1.22 2.37 -11.06
C HIS A 494 2.28 3.49 -11.19
N HIS A 495 2.99 3.83 -10.12
CA HIS A 495 4.05 4.85 -10.15
C HIS A 495 5.27 4.38 -10.96
N TYR A 496 5.51 3.07 -11.03
CA TYR A 496 6.66 2.45 -11.68
C TYR A 496 6.31 1.73 -12.98
N MET A 497 5.05 1.85 -13.42
CA MET A 497 4.55 1.25 -14.66
C MET A 497 3.94 2.31 -15.56
N GLN A 498 3.99 2.07 -16.87
CA GLN A 498 3.34 2.90 -17.88
C GLN A 498 2.00 2.29 -18.24
N ARG A 499 0.92 3.07 -18.10
CA ARG A 499 -0.40 2.70 -18.62
C ARG A 499 -0.47 2.95 -20.12
N VAL A 500 -0.92 1.95 -20.86
CA VAL A 500 -1.11 2.02 -22.31
C VAL A 500 -2.53 1.60 -22.65
N ALA A 501 -3.23 2.38 -23.45
CA ALA A 501 -4.51 2.01 -24.03
C ALA A 501 -4.26 1.26 -25.35
N LEU A 502 -4.63 0.00 -25.39
CA LEU A 502 -4.62 -0.82 -26.60
C LEU A 502 -5.98 -0.69 -27.29
N GLN A 503 -5.99 -0.58 -28.61
CA GLN A 503 -7.19 -0.57 -29.43
C GLN A 503 -7.01 -1.51 -30.62
N GLY A 504 -8.03 -2.31 -30.90
CA GLY A 504 -7.94 -3.25 -32.01
C GLY A 504 -9.14 -4.19 -32.10
N SER A 505 -9.04 -5.19 -32.96
CA SER A 505 -10.02 -6.28 -32.97
C SER A 505 -9.87 -7.13 -31.71
N PRO A 506 -10.97 -7.76 -31.23
CA PRO A 506 -10.92 -8.66 -30.09
C PRO A 506 -9.85 -9.76 -30.23
N GLU A 507 -9.65 -10.32 -31.42
CA GLU A 507 -8.61 -11.33 -31.68
C GLU A 507 -7.21 -10.79 -31.39
N MET A 508 -6.90 -9.57 -31.83
CA MET A 508 -5.59 -8.97 -31.61
C MET A 508 -5.38 -8.62 -30.14
N LEU A 509 -6.43 -8.12 -29.47
CA LEU A 509 -6.37 -7.86 -28.04
C LEU A 509 -6.14 -9.16 -27.26
N THR A 510 -6.87 -10.24 -27.59
CA THR A 510 -6.67 -11.56 -26.99
C THR A 510 -5.22 -12.07 -27.20
N ALA A 511 -4.69 -11.93 -28.40
CA ALA A 511 -3.33 -12.38 -28.72
C ALA A 511 -2.25 -11.58 -27.98
N VAL A 512 -2.43 -10.27 -27.79
CA VAL A 512 -1.48 -9.39 -27.12
C VAL A 512 -1.55 -9.56 -25.60
N THR A 513 -2.76 -9.69 -25.04
CA THR A 513 -2.97 -9.70 -23.58
C THR A 513 -2.98 -11.09 -22.96
N ASN A 514 -3.01 -12.14 -23.79
CA ASN A 514 -3.22 -13.54 -23.34
C ASN A 514 -4.45 -13.69 -22.41
N VAL A 515 -5.47 -12.82 -22.62
CA VAL A 515 -6.78 -12.84 -21.96
C VAL A 515 -7.85 -12.75 -23.03
N TYR A 516 -8.83 -13.63 -23.01
CA TYR A 516 -9.90 -13.64 -24.02
C TYR A 516 -10.70 -12.33 -23.95
N SER A 517 -10.73 -11.61 -25.07
CA SER A 517 -11.57 -10.43 -25.26
C SER A 517 -12.93 -10.88 -25.80
N PRO A 518 -14.05 -10.43 -25.25
CA PRO A 518 -15.39 -10.71 -25.77
C PRO A 518 -15.46 -10.42 -27.28
N HIS A 519 -16.22 -11.22 -28.02
CA HIS A 519 -16.32 -11.24 -29.49
C HIS A 519 -15.06 -11.69 -30.25
N SER A 520 -13.99 -12.12 -29.58
CA SER A 520 -12.88 -12.81 -30.22
C SER A 520 -13.34 -14.19 -30.68
N LYS A 521 -12.77 -14.70 -31.79
CA LYS A 521 -13.07 -16.03 -32.28
C LYS A 521 -12.59 -17.09 -31.29
N GLY A 522 -13.54 -17.87 -30.76
CA GLY A 522 -13.24 -19.03 -29.97
C GLY A 522 -12.75 -20.19 -30.85
N ARG A 523 -12.03 -21.10 -30.22
CA ARG A 523 -11.58 -22.34 -30.84
C ARG A 523 -12.36 -23.51 -30.26
N ILE A 524 -13.32 -24.05 -31.03
CA ILE A 524 -14.01 -25.29 -30.68
C ILE A 524 -12.98 -26.40 -30.66
N THR A 525 -12.95 -27.18 -29.61
CA THR A 525 -11.97 -28.25 -29.39
C THR A 525 -12.67 -29.61 -29.47
N ASP A 526 -12.02 -30.61 -30.13
CA ASP A 526 -12.55 -31.99 -30.22
C ASP A 526 -12.63 -32.66 -28.86
N VAL A 527 -11.78 -32.23 -27.90
CA VAL A 527 -11.77 -32.74 -26.54
C VAL A 527 -12.46 -31.73 -25.64
N HIS A 528 -13.42 -32.21 -24.84
CA HIS A 528 -14.10 -31.36 -23.87
C HIS A 528 -13.09 -30.57 -23.00
N PRO A 529 -13.22 -29.24 -22.81
CA PRO A 529 -12.26 -28.45 -22.05
C PRO A 529 -11.96 -28.95 -20.65
N PHE A 530 -12.94 -29.57 -19.96
CA PHE A 530 -12.75 -30.13 -18.61
C PHE A 530 -11.91 -31.42 -18.58
N ARG A 531 -11.66 -32.05 -19.72
CA ARG A 531 -10.76 -33.20 -19.85
C ARG A 531 -9.30 -32.80 -20.05
N LYS A 532 -9.03 -31.50 -20.22
CA LYS A 532 -7.68 -30.98 -20.38
C LYS A 532 -7.07 -30.60 -19.05
N TYR A 533 -5.79 -30.94 -18.87
CA TYR A 533 -4.99 -30.42 -17.76
C TYR A 533 -4.72 -28.93 -17.95
N PHE A 534 -4.31 -28.25 -16.87
CA PHE A 534 -4.07 -26.81 -16.86
C PHE A 534 -3.14 -26.34 -18.00
N GLU A 535 -2.07 -27.10 -18.29
CA GLU A 535 -1.09 -26.77 -19.35
C GLU A 535 -1.67 -26.94 -20.76
N GLU A 536 -2.63 -27.86 -20.93
CA GLU A 536 -3.24 -28.18 -22.23
C GLU A 536 -4.31 -27.19 -22.65
N LEU A 537 -4.89 -26.49 -21.67
CA LEU A 537 -5.87 -25.44 -21.93
C LEU A 537 -5.18 -24.22 -22.56
N ARG A 538 -5.81 -23.64 -23.59
CA ARG A 538 -5.38 -22.41 -24.24
C ARG A 538 -6.47 -21.36 -24.14
N ILE A 539 -6.09 -20.10 -24.07
CA ILE A 539 -7.03 -18.98 -24.11
C ILE A 539 -7.83 -19.07 -25.43
N GLY A 540 -9.15 -18.89 -25.32
CA GLY A 540 -10.09 -19.07 -26.44
C GLY A 540 -10.53 -20.52 -26.69
N ASP A 541 -10.05 -21.53 -25.96
CA ASP A 541 -10.65 -22.89 -26.03
C ASP A 541 -12.13 -22.79 -25.65
N GLN A 542 -13.01 -23.29 -26.53
CA GLN A 542 -14.45 -23.04 -26.45
C GLN A 542 -15.24 -24.34 -26.53
N LEU A 543 -16.32 -24.39 -25.79
CA LEU A 543 -17.41 -25.36 -25.88
C LEU A 543 -18.70 -24.61 -26.20
N VAL A 544 -19.47 -25.11 -27.16
CA VAL A 544 -20.86 -24.70 -27.42
C VAL A 544 -21.74 -25.92 -27.09
N THR A 545 -22.75 -25.73 -26.25
CA THR A 545 -23.60 -26.78 -25.77
C THR A 545 -24.81 -27.00 -26.70
N GLU A 546 -25.51 -28.11 -26.49
CA GLU A 546 -26.85 -28.31 -27.02
C GLU A 546 -27.83 -27.31 -26.36
N LYS A 547 -28.97 -27.09 -26.99
CA LYS A 547 -30.06 -26.27 -26.48
C LYS A 547 -30.82 -26.96 -25.35
N ARG A 548 -31.28 -26.17 -24.41
CA ARG A 548 -32.22 -26.59 -23.35
C ARG A 548 -33.43 -25.69 -23.35
N VAL A 549 -34.63 -26.31 -23.37
CA VAL A 549 -35.90 -25.61 -23.22
C VAL A 549 -36.19 -25.42 -21.73
N VAL A 550 -36.65 -24.24 -21.35
CA VAL A 550 -37.12 -23.92 -20.00
C VAL A 550 -38.59 -24.25 -19.90
N THR A 551 -38.98 -25.03 -18.91
CA THR A 551 -40.40 -25.39 -18.66
C THR A 551 -40.92 -24.72 -17.39
N SER A 552 -42.25 -24.53 -17.27
CA SER A 552 -42.88 -24.09 -16.01
C SER A 552 -42.54 -25.06 -14.87
N GLU A 553 -42.47 -26.36 -15.15
CA GLU A 553 -42.09 -27.35 -14.14
C GLU A 553 -40.68 -27.17 -13.61
N ASP A 554 -39.72 -26.78 -14.47
CA ASP A 554 -38.36 -26.44 -14.03
C ASP A 554 -38.36 -25.26 -13.05
N ILE A 555 -39.15 -24.22 -13.32
CA ILE A 555 -39.27 -23.01 -12.51
C ILE A 555 -39.91 -23.37 -11.15
N ASP A 556 -41.02 -24.08 -11.18
CA ASP A 556 -41.75 -24.47 -9.95
C ASP A 556 -40.89 -25.39 -9.07
N ARG A 557 -40.20 -26.38 -9.65
CA ARG A 557 -39.27 -27.27 -8.91
C ARG A 557 -38.08 -26.46 -8.32
N PHE A 558 -37.57 -25.49 -9.03
CA PHE A 558 -36.46 -24.66 -8.52
C PHE A 558 -36.93 -23.76 -7.39
N ALA A 559 -38.15 -23.20 -7.51
CA ALA A 559 -38.78 -22.45 -6.43
C ALA A 559 -38.96 -23.30 -5.17
N ASP A 560 -39.49 -24.50 -5.31
CA ASP A 560 -39.70 -25.45 -4.21
C ASP A 560 -38.39 -25.89 -3.56
N LEU A 561 -37.33 -26.13 -4.38
CA LEU A 561 -36.01 -26.54 -3.90
C LEU A 561 -35.31 -25.41 -3.11
N THR A 562 -35.44 -24.17 -3.54
CA THR A 562 -34.71 -23.02 -2.99
C THR A 562 -35.49 -22.20 -1.98
N GLY A 563 -36.84 -22.31 -2.00
CA GLY A 563 -37.74 -21.46 -1.26
C GLY A 563 -37.98 -20.09 -1.92
N ASP A 564 -37.45 -19.87 -3.13
CA ASP A 564 -37.63 -18.59 -3.85
C ASP A 564 -38.93 -18.57 -4.63
N HIS A 565 -40.01 -18.26 -3.92
CA HIS A 565 -41.37 -18.06 -4.45
C HIS A 565 -41.63 -16.59 -4.72
N PHE A 566 -40.67 -15.84 -5.23
CA PHE A 566 -40.88 -14.45 -5.64
C PHE A 566 -41.98 -14.37 -6.71
N TYR A 567 -42.87 -13.39 -6.65
CA TYR A 567 -44.08 -13.30 -7.49
C TYR A 567 -43.81 -13.52 -8.98
N ALA A 568 -42.70 -13.05 -9.50
CA ALA A 568 -42.32 -13.18 -10.92
C ALA A 568 -42.13 -14.65 -11.37
N HIS A 569 -41.89 -15.55 -10.43
CA HIS A 569 -41.66 -16.97 -10.66
C HIS A 569 -42.86 -17.85 -10.49
N ILE A 570 -44.06 -17.24 -10.15
CA ILE A 570 -45.31 -17.97 -9.87
C ILE A 570 -46.24 -17.81 -11.07
N ALA A 571 -46.65 -18.94 -11.67
CA ALA A 571 -47.50 -18.95 -12.87
C ALA A 571 -48.91 -18.33 -12.69
N THR A 572 -49.41 -18.28 -11.45
CA THR A 572 -50.72 -17.73 -11.13
C THR A 572 -50.71 -16.24 -10.79
N THR A 573 -49.53 -15.57 -10.86
CA THR A 573 -49.42 -14.14 -10.59
C THR A 573 -50.14 -13.30 -11.67
N ASP A 574 -50.79 -12.24 -11.26
CA ASP A 574 -51.24 -11.19 -12.18
C ASP A 574 -50.04 -10.29 -12.54
N PHE A 575 -49.65 -10.30 -13.82
CA PHE A 575 -48.49 -9.56 -14.32
C PHE A 575 -48.85 -8.17 -14.89
N SER A 576 -50.12 -7.72 -14.80
CA SER A 576 -50.57 -6.49 -15.44
C SER A 576 -49.82 -5.21 -15.04
N ASP A 577 -49.34 -5.13 -13.79
CA ASP A 577 -48.57 -3.97 -13.26
C ASP A 577 -47.09 -4.30 -13.05
N THR A 578 -46.58 -5.24 -13.79
CA THR A 578 -45.15 -5.67 -13.67
C THR A 578 -44.39 -5.42 -14.96
N MET A 579 -43.08 -5.54 -14.88
CA MET A 579 -42.17 -5.50 -16.06
C MET A 579 -42.13 -6.81 -16.86
N PHE A 580 -42.86 -7.85 -16.41
CA PHE A 580 -42.84 -9.17 -17.03
C PHE A 580 -44.22 -9.48 -17.65
N GLU A 581 -44.19 -10.25 -18.72
CA GLU A 581 -45.42 -10.65 -19.42
C GLU A 581 -46.09 -11.90 -18.82
N ARG A 582 -45.31 -12.76 -18.21
CA ARG A 582 -45.73 -14.04 -17.63
C ARG A 582 -44.68 -14.59 -16.68
N GLN A 583 -44.88 -15.76 -16.10
CA GLN A 583 -43.92 -16.44 -15.25
C GLN A 583 -42.51 -16.41 -15.87
N VAL A 584 -41.52 -15.95 -15.10
CA VAL A 584 -40.10 -15.79 -15.53
C VAL A 584 -39.23 -16.82 -14.83
N ALA A 585 -38.26 -17.38 -15.53
CA ALA A 585 -37.26 -18.23 -14.94
C ALA A 585 -36.36 -17.49 -13.95
N HIS A 586 -36.06 -18.09 -12.81
CA HIS A 586 -35.08 -17.55 -11.86
C HIS A 586 -33.71 -17.38 -12.56
N GLY A 587 -33.03 -16.27 -12.35
CA GLY A 587 -31.67 -16.11 -12.86
C GLY A 587 -30.70 -17.19 -12.35
N TYR A 588 -30.80 -17.55 -11.07
CA TYR A 588 -30.01 -18.62 -10.49
C TYR A 588 -30.34 -20.00 -11.06
N PHE A 589 -31.59 -20.27 -11.45
CA PHE A 589 -31.94 -21.47 -12.19
C PHE A 589 -31.20 -21.52 -13.52
N LEU A 590 -31.22 -20.42 -14.30
CA LEU A 590 -30.52 -20.33 -15.58
C LEU A 590 -29.03 -20.60 -15.42
N MET A 591 -28.39 -20.04 -14.39
CA MET A 591 -26.98 -20.26 -14.12
C MET A 591 -26.70 -21.70 -13.69
N SER A 592 -27.56 -22.29 -12.86
CA SER A 592 -27.45 -23.68 -12.41
C SER A 592 -27.65 -24.65 -13.58
N ALA A 593 -28.62 -24.37 -14.44
CA ALA A 593 -28.87 -25.17 -15.65
C ALA A 593 -27.74 -25.03 -16.67
N ALA A 594 -27.17 -23.82 -16.83
CA ALA A 594 -25.99 -23.58 -17.62
C ALA A 594 -24.81 -24.44 -17.13
N ALA A 595 -24.58 -24.48 -15.81
CA ALA A 595 -23.55 -25.34 -15.24
C ALA A 595 -23.76 -26.82 -15.58
N GLY A 596 -24.99 -27.29 -15.58
CA GLY A 596 -25.33 -28.65 -15.99
C GLY A 596 -25.05 -28.95 -17.48
N LEU A 597 -25.14 -27.93 -18.35
CA LEU A 597 -24.87 -28.06 -19.78
C LEU A 597 -23.39 -28.14 -20.12
N PHE A 598 -22.55 -27.35 -19.44
CA PHE A 598 -21.12 -27.31 -19.78
C PHE A 598 -20.25 -28.26 -18.93
N VAL A 599 -20.80 -28.93 -17.94
CA VAL A 599 -20.04 -29.91 -17.16
C VAL A 599 -19.85 -31.20 -17.95
N ASP A 600 -18.66 -31.82 -17.85
CA ASP A 600 -18.40 -33.14 -18.42
C ASP A 600 -18.83 -34.21 -17.42
N ASN A 601 -19.96 -34.87 -17.73
CA ASN A 601 -20.61 -35.83 -16.83
C ASN A 601 -19.90 -37.17 -16.77
N TYR A 602 -20.03 -37.83 -15.62
CA TYR A 602 -19.75 -39.25 -15.34
C TYR A 602 -18.29 -39.66 -15.21
N GLU A 603 -17.32 -38.88 -15.58
CA GLU A 603 -15.90 -39.24 -15.45
C GLU A 603 -15.13 -38.29 -14.54
N LYS A 604 -14.16 -38.85 -13.81
CA LYS A 604 -13.20 -38.08 -13.06
C LYS A 604 -12.25 -37.33 -14.02
N ASN A 605 -12.33 -36.02 -14.06
CA ASN A 605 -11.55 -35.17 -14.95
C ASN A 605 -10.57 -34.26 -14.21
N PRO A 606 -9.69 -33.54 -14.91
CA PRO A 606 -8.73 -32.61 -14.29
C PRO A 606 -9.33 -31.44 -13.52
N VAL A 607 -10.61 -31.09 -13.72
CA VAL A 607 -11.28 -30.03 -12.95
C VAL A 607 -11.54 -30.56 -11.53
N LEU A 608 -10.96 -29.89 -10.54
CA LEU A 608 -11.03 -30.30 -9.15
C LEU A 608 -12.29 -29.80 -8.45
N LEU A 609 -12.68 -28.58 -8.74
CA LEU A 609 -13.90 -27.95 -8.21
C LEU A 609 -14.25 -26.65 -8.94
N ASN A 610 -15.50 -26.23 -8.82
CA ASN A 610 -15.93 -24.87 -9.10
C ASN A 610 -15.51 -24.00 -7.92
N TYR A 611 -14.70 -22.97 -8.20
CA TYR A 611 -14.06 -22.15 -7.17
C TYR A 611 -14.85 -20.87 -6.87
N GLY A 612 -15.58 -20.35 -7.84
CA GLY A 612 -16.37 -19.14 -7.68
C GLY A 612 -16.96 -18.62 -8.99
N ILE A 613 -17.71 -17.54 -8.86
CA ILE A 613 -18.31 -16.79 -9.99
C ILE A 613 -17.94 -15.33 -9.80
N GLU A 614 -17.44 -14.69 -10.87
CA GLU A 614 -17.25 -13.27 -11.00
C GLU A 614 -18.24 -12.74 -12.06
N GLU A 615 -18.78 -11.55 -11.90
CA GLU A 615 -19.58 -10.85 -12.93
C GLU A 615 -20.76 -11.61 -13.49
N LEU A 616 -21.71 -12.05 -12.66
CA LEU A 616 -22.95 -12.63 -13.14
C LEU A 616 -23.96 -11.51 -13.44
N ARG A 617 -24.44 -11.44 -14.69
CA ARG A 617 -25.49 -10.51 -15.14
C ARG A 617 -26.52 -11.24 -15.99
N PHE A 618 -27.80 -10.96 -15.76
CA PHE A 618 -28.91 -11.36 -16.61
C PHE A 618 -29.43 -10.11 -17.32
N THR A 619 -29.56 -10.16 -18.62
CA THR A 619 -29.88 -9.00 -19.46
C THR A 619 -31.24 -9.14 -20.14
N LYS A 620 -31.78 -10.36 -20.20
CA LYS A 620 -33.04 -10.69 -20.85
C LYS A 620 -33.80 -11.69 -19.99
N PRO A 621 -35.13 -11.50 -19.75
CA PRO A 621 -35.94 -12.50 -19.09
C PRO A 621 -36.07 -13.74 -19.99
N VAL A 622 -36.22 -14.92 -19.37
CA VAL A 622 -36.48 -16.21 -20.01
C VAL A 622 -37.80 -16.76 -19.52
N TYR A 623 -38.66 -17.11 -20.42
CA TYR A 623 -40.01 -17.58 -20.14
C TYR A 623 -40.16 -19.08 -20.39
N PRO A 624 -41.16 -19.73 -19.82
CA PRO A 624 -41.51 -21.12 -20.19
C PRO A 624 -41.74 -21.26 -21.70
N GLY A 625 -41.05 -22.21 -22.30
CA GLY A 625 -41.05 -22.46 -23.75
C GLY A 625 -39.86 -21.86 -24.49
N ASP A 626 -39.16 -20.90 -23.91
CA ASP A 626 -37.92 -20.38 -24.47
C ASP A 626 -36.78 -21.41 -24.34
N ASP A 627 -35.86 -21.42 -25.29
CA ASP A 627 -34.66 -22.27 -25.21
C ASP A 627 -33.40 -21.39 -25.04
N PHE A 628 -32.36 -22.00 -24.51
CA PHE A 628 -31.04 -21.39 -24.45
C PHE A 628 -29.94 -22.46 -24.62
N TYR A 629 -28.76 -21.98 -25.02
CA TYR A 629 -27.53 -22.76 -25.05
C TYR A 629 -26.38 -21.94 -24.46
N ILE A 630 -25.26 -22.59 -24.21
CA ILE A 630 -24.10 -21.97 -23.57
C ILE A 630 -22.93 -21.94 -24.51
N ARG A 631 -22.28 -20.78 -24.60
CA ARG A 631 -20.93 -20.65 -25.14
C ARG A 631 -19.98 -20.44 -23.96
N PHE A 632 -19.05 -21.39 -23.78
CA PHE A 632 -18.17 -21.48 -22.63
C PHE A 632 -16.71 -21.41 -23.09
N THR A 633 -15.99 -20.32 -22.77
CA THR A 633 -14.70 -19.99 -23.36
C THR A 633 -13.63 -19.80 -22.31
N CYS A 634 -12.44 -20.41 -22.46
CA CYS A 634 -11.29 -20.21 -21.60
C CYS A 634 -10.81 -18.75 -21.69
N LYS A 635 -11.07 -17.97 -20.65
CA LYS A 635 -10.81 -16.52 -20.60
C LYS A 635 -9.39 -16.18 -20.11
N GLU A 636 -9.00 -16.80 -19.02
CA GLU A 636 -7.74 -16.51 -18.32
C GLU A 636 -7.26 -17.73 -17.55
N LYS A 637 -5.95 -17.89 -17.42
CA LYS A 637 -5.34 -18.98 -16.66
C LYS A 637 -4.33 -18.44 -15.67
N LYS A 638 -4.40 -18.93 -14.42
CA LYS A 638 -3.44 -18.55 -13.38
C LYS A 638 -2.92 -19.76 -12.63
N SER A 639 -1.62 -19.97 -12.72
CA SER A 639 -0.93 -21.01 -11.93
C SER A 639 -1.03 -20.71 -10.44
N GLN A 640 -1.32 -21.72 -9.62
CA GLN A 640 -1.25 -21.61 -8.16
C GLN A 640 0.06 -22.19 -7.63
N GLU A 641 0.64 -21.51 -6.65
CA GLU A 641 1.76 -22.03 -5.87
C GLU A 641 1.25 -23.08 -4.88
N MET A 642 2.00 -24.16 -4.71
CA MET A 642 1.70 -25.13 -3.65
C MET A 642 1.92 -24.49 -2.27
N LYS A 643 1.04 -24.79 -1.33
CA LYS A 643 1.25 -24.39 0.06
C LYS A 643 2.33 -25.25 0.67
N GLU A 644 3.38 -24.65 1.21
CA GLU A 644 4.32 -25.30 2.10
C GLU A 644 3.72 -25.37 3.50
N ALA A 645 3.66 -26.58 4.10
CA ALA A 645 3.26 -26.76 5.48
C ALA A 645 4.27 -26.07 6.41
N LYS A 646 3.79 -25.28 7.36
CA LYS A 646 4.63 -24.85 8.48
C LYS A 646 4.86 -26.03 9.41
N GLN A 647 5.96 -26.01 10.16
CA GLN A 647 6.28 -27.10 11.11
C GLN A 647 5.11 -27.32 12.08
N GLY A 648 4.49 -28.49 12.01
CA GLY A 648 3.34 -28.85 12.84
C GLY A 648 1.95 -28.46 12.28
N GLU A 649 1.86 -27.92 11.06
CA GLU A 649 0.62 -27.57 10.40
C GLU A 649 0.16 -28.73 9.47
N GLU A 650 -1.02 -29.30 9.72
CA GLU A 650 -1.66 -30.20 8.76
C GLU A 650 -2.32 -29.35 7.65
N LEU A 651 -1.88 -29.57 6.42
CA LEU A 651 -2.50 -28.91 5.27
C LEU A 651 -3.87 -29.55 4.96
N PRO A 652 -4.87 -28.76 4.54
CA PRO A 652 -6.15 -29.30 4.08
C PRO A 652 -5.97 -30.33 2.96
N ARG A 653 -6.85 -31.34 2.90
CA ARG A 653 -6.83 -32.35 1.86
C ARG A 653 -6.76 -31.76 0.46
N GLY A 654 -5.85 -32.25 -0.37
CA GLY A 654 -5.65 -31.78 -1.75
C GLY A 654 -4.77 -30.52 -1.87
N SER A 655 -4.17 -30.05 -0.77
CA SER A 655 -3.17 -28.95 -0.82
C SER A 655 -1.90 -29.35 -1.55
N ASP A 656 -1.60 -30.64 -1.60
CA ASP A 656 -0.49 -31.31 -2.28
C ASP A 656 -0.71 -31.49 -3.79
N ILE A 657 -1.94 -31.22 -4.29
CA ILE A 657 -2.25 -31.34 -5.71
C ILE A 657 -1.77 -30.09 -6.46
N PRO A 658 -0.83 -30.22 -7.43
CA PRO A 658 -0.48 -29.14 -8.33
C PRO A 658 -1.69 -28.70 -9.15
N LYS A 659 -2.01 -27.40 -9.13
CA LYS A 659 -3.22 -26.85 -9.73
C LYS A 659 -3.06 -25.40 -10.16
N GLY A 660 -4.02 -24.95 -10.97
CA GLY A 660 -4.19 -23.54 -11.33
C GLY A 660 -5.66 -23.16 -11.34
N ILE A 661 -5.95 -21.89 -11.34
CA ILE A 661 -7.29 -21.34 -11.56
C ILE A 661 -7.45 -21.04 -13.05
N VAL A 662 -8.56 -21.47 -13.62
CA VAL A 662 -8.98 -21.13 -14.97
C VAL A 662 -10.26 -20.32 -14.86
N LYS A 663 -10.29 -19.15 -15.47
CA LYS A 663 -11.49 -18.35 -15.63
C LYS A 663 -12.14 -18.66 -16.96
N TRP A 664 -13.44 -18.84 -16.93
CA TRP A 664 -14.26 -19.17 -18.07
C TRP A 664 -15.26 -18.06 -18.32
N TYR A 665 -15.25 -17.50 -19.53
CA TYR A 665 -16.30 -16.60 -19.98
C TYR A 665 -17.48 -17.42 -20.43
N VAL A 666 -18.63 -17.23 -19.82
CA VAL A 666 -19.87 -17.96 -20.06
C VAL A 666 -20.90 -17.01 -20.61
N GLU A 667 -21.40 -17.32 -21.80
CA GLU A 667 -22.48 -16.62 -22.47
C GLU A 667 -23.71 -17.54 -22.50
N ILE A 668 -24.83 -17.06 -21.96
CA ILE A 668 -26.13 -17.71 -22.07
C ILE A 668 -26.86 -17.07 -23.23
N LEU A 669 -27.16 -17.85 -24.27
CA LEU A 669 -27.59 -17.39 -25.58
C LEU A 669 -28.90 -18.06 -25.98
N ASP A 670 -29.72 -17.34 -26.77
CA ASP A 670 -30.77 -17.90 -27.58
C ASP A 670 -30.41 -17.82 -29.08
N GLU A 671 -31.34 -18.15 -29.98
CA GLU A 671 -31.12 -18.12 -31.43
C GLU A 671 -30.78 -16.74 -31.98
N SER A 672 -31.17 -15.67 -31.29
CA SER A 672 -30.89 -14.28 -31.72
C SER A 672 -29.43 -13.88 -31.49
N GLU A 673 -28.71 -14.60 -30.59
CA GLU A 673 -27.36 -14.30 -30.09
C GLU A 673 -27.17 -12.91 -29.48
N GLU A 674 -28.00 -11.94 -29.81
CA GLU A 674 -28.01 -10.58 -29.26
C GLU A 674 -29.45 -10.03 -29.07
N PRO A 675 -29.83 -9.47 -27.92
CA PRO A 675 -28.96 -9.43 -26.70
C PRO A 675 -28.80 -10.80 -26.04
N LEU A 676 -27.64 -11.01 -25.41
CA LEU A 676 -27.40 -12.19 -24.57
C LEU A 676 -28.47 -12.31 -23.49
N ILE A 677 -28.84 -13.55 -23.13
CA ILE A 677 -29.69 -13.80 -21.94
C ILE A 677 -28.94 -13.47 -20.66
N GLY A 678 -27.64 -13.81 -20.63
CA GLY A 678 -26.77 -13.50 -19.51
C GLY A 678 -25.32 -13.80 -19.79
N VAL A 679 -24.46 -13.25 -18.93
CA VAL A 679 -23.01 -13.48 -18.95
C VAL A 679 -22.50 -13.74 -17.56
N ALA A 680 -21.47 -14.56 -17.45
CA ALA A 680 -20.75 -14.80 -16.22
C ALA A 680 -19.27 -15.09 -16.49
N THR A 681 -18.43 -14.89 -15.46
CA THR A 681 -17.08 -15.45 -15.42
C THR A 681 -17.03 -16.48 -14.31
N ILE A 682 -16.87 -17.75 -14.67
CA ILE A 682 -16.76 -18.88 -13.71
C ILE A 682 -15.30 -19.20 -13.49
N LEU A 683 -14.95 -19.51 -12.24
CA LEU A 683 -13.61 -19.91 -11.84
C LEU A 683 -13.61 -21.40 -11.48
N THR A 684 -12.72 -22.16 -12.11
CA THR A 684 -12.48 -23.56 -11.73
C THR A 684 -11.04 -23.77 -11.30
N MET A 685 -10.83 -24.67 -10.35
CA MET A 685 -9.51 -25.22 -10.07
C MET A 685 -9.24 -26.39 -10.98
N VAL A 686 -8.14 -26.34 -11.73
CA VAL A 686 -7.76 -27.36 -12.69
C VAL A 686 -6.41 -27.95 -12.31
N ARG A 687 -6.32 -29.27 -12.30
CA ARG A 687 -5.08 -30.02 -12.02
C ARG A 687 -4.02 -29.72 -13.08
N LYS A 688 -2.78 -29.59 -12.65
CA LYS A 688 -1.61 -29.59 -13.51
C LYS A 688 -1.17 -31.03 -13.81
N LYS A 689 -0.51 -31.23 -14.94
CA LYS A 689 0.21 -32.48 -15.19
C LYS A 689 1.28 -32.65 -14.12
N SER A 690 1.40 -33.85 -13.57
CA SER A 690 2.56 -34.20 -12.75
C SER A 690 3.80 -34.10 -13.65
N LEU A 691 4.81 -33.32 -13.22
CA LEU A 691 6.11 -33.29 -13.87
C LEU A 691 6.76 -34.67 -13.80
#